data_f2bc7e13c85d60b7380b2d67762f1301
#
_entry.id   f2bc7e13c85d60b7380b2d67762f1301
#
_cell.length_a   1.000
_cell.length_b   1.000
_cell.length_c   1.000
_cell.angle_alpha   90.00
_cell.angle_beta   90.00
_cell.angle_gamma   90.00
#
_symmetry.space_group_name_H-M   'P 1'
#
loop_
_entity.id
_entity.type
_entity.pdbx_description
1 polymer ?
#
loop_
_entity_poly.entity_id
_entity_poly.type
_entity_poly.pdbx_seq_one_letter_code
_entity_poly.pdbx_strand_id
1 'polypeptide(L)'
;MTPQIEQLNERLQELHRHTRETPIYNPVFQLGLELSRDLEAGRKSLKDIDGLVSALECEGLKARAQKLDRMLSPLAAEDNLAPFAVREGDDLDSFAARWAEPMMHVVFTAHPTFLLTPAQTKAVAKSASSGDVDSDSACVAPHERTQITLDSEHDAAMEAISRAQAARDRAVRTIYQSARDSWPNDWKGLRPTPVRFATWVGYDMDGRTDIGWNTSIRYRLAEKSERLASYAASLAGIAPDLSAKLVNAGEFAGRMAALFGKDMSDPAALSHAANSLTANDADKLTSLAPIIAELEKRAKAESDDDTATELLTAAAAMRADGLGMGWVHFRVNSSQLQNAIRRRVDPESKLDIASQAALNAIRSGLKAIEPLDSNFAALAIESSTAIRQFLAMQQILRHIDADSPIRMLIAECEQPQTVLAALYFARLFGVEDKIDVSPLFETETALEHGGRFLDALLAEDTFRDYAKKRGRIAIQTGFSDAGRFVGQIPAALAIERLQGRLAEAMEANELTDVAALIFNTHGESMGRGAHPVSMKDRLEWPLSPWARRRFARRGIRLEPEVSFQGGDGYLWFGTPELALATLGNIAKNPPREADPDAPTDMFYRRTDLSLDFYRAIRRVQHMHLVSDTYSRAITAFGLGLLNDTGSRRSRRQSDLNADRKMSLRQIRAIPHNAVLQQLGYPVNVIAGFGTAADTNREEIANLLLESERGKQMLRLLRSADALASIKTVAAYGELFNSAYWASRPYRGTEEHLTDACLTLAEYLTKDDRAGVFRRLASRLRVDALHLHRLLDAIPGGRDGWGMPIPDREEKRRSIGMLQALRLALLQHMFLRIVQVPVFSRSNDISREDVMEMVFTLRIDDALAQLRRAFPTNFPSIDDYAIDEPSDYPDGGDRGYEAIRRDYIEPIEQAYALVLRISTAIANEFGAHG
;
A
#
# COMPACT_ATOMS: atom_id res chain seq x y z
N MET A 1 -0.28 0.34 31.53
CA MET A 1 -1.45 1.27 31.27
C MET A 1 -1.51 2.34 32.36
N THR A 2 -1.94 3.56 32.03
CA THR A 2 -2.18 4.59 33.05
C THR A 2 -3.43 4.25 33.86
N PRO A 3 -3.56 4.71 35.15
CA PRO A 3 -4.76 4.43 35.96
C PRO A 3 -6.07 4.86 35.27
N GLN A 4 -6.05 5.90 34.47
CA GLN A 4 -7.23 6.37 33.73
C GLN A 4 -7.64 5.42 32.61
N ILE A 5 -6.68 4.80 31.92
CA ILE A 5 -6.93 3.76 30.90
C ILE A 5 -7.48 2.49 31.56
N GLU A 6 -6.96 2.12 32.73
CA GLU A 6 -7.49 0.97 33.48
C GLU A 6 -8.95 1.16 33.87
N GLN A 7 -9.29 2.34 34.41
CA GLN A 7 -10.69 2.67 34.73
C GLN A 7 -11.61 2.62 33.50
N LEU A 8 -11.14 3.15 32.35
CA LEU A 8 -11.90 3.11 31.10
C LEU A 8 -12.10 1.67 30.61
N ASN A 9 -11.05 0.85 30.73
CA ASN A 9 -11.10 -0.57 30.39
C ASN A 9 -12.06 -1.36 31.30
N GLU A 10 -11.98 -1.18 32.62
CA GLU A 10 -12.88 -1.80 33.59
C GLU A 10 -14.35 -1.42 33.30
N ARG A 11 -14.61 -0.14 33.02
CA ARG A 11 -15.95 0.31 32.66
C ARG A 11 -16.46 -0.33 31.38
N LEU A 12 -15.62 -0.43 30.32
CA LEU A 12 -15.99 -1.11 29.09
C LEU A 12 -16.30 -2.59 29.32
N GLN A 13 -15.52 -3.27 30.17
CA GLN A 13 -15.75 -4.65 30.53
C GLN A 13 -17.07 -4.86 31.30
N GLU A 14 -17.38 -3.96 32.25
CA GLU A 14 -18.64 -3.97 32.95
C GLU A 14 -19.83 -3.83 31.99
N LEU A 15 -19.75 -2.86 31.08
CA LEU A 15 -20.77 -2.67 30.05
C LEU A 15 -20.90 -3.88 29.12
N HIS A 16 -19.81 -4.59 28.83
CA HIS A 16 -19.87 -5.82 28.06
C HIS A 16 -20.63 -6.95 28.78
N ARG A 17 -20.65 -7.00 30.10
CA ARG A 17 -21.42 -8.01 30.86
C ARG A 17 -22.93 -7.88 30.60
N HIS A 18 -23.45 -6.66 30.43
CA HIS A 18 -24.88 -6.45 30.10
C HIS A 18 -25.30 -7.04 28.76
N THR A 19 -24.36 -7.36 27.87
CA THR A 19 -24.68 -7.99 26.57
C THR A 19 -25.16 -9.44 26.72
N ARG A 20 -24.89 -10.07 27.85
CA ARG A 20 -25.39 -11.44 28.15
C ARG A 20 -26.90 -11.44 28.39
N GLU A 21 -27.41 -10.42 29.05
CA GLU A 21 -28.83 -10.25 29.36
C GLU A 21 -29.59 -9.55 28.22
N THR A 22 -28.96 -8.58 27.59
CA THR A 22 -29.50 -7.79 26.48
C THR A 22 -28.57 -7.88 25.26
N PRO A 23 -28.74 -8.85 24.37
CA PRO A 23 -27.80 -9.10 23.24
C PRO A 23 -27.60 -7.91 22.30
N ILE A 24 -28.60 -7.04 22.12
CA ILE A 24 -28.54 -5.84 21.27
C ILE A 24 -27.83 -4.68 21.97
N TYR A 25 -27.63 -4.76 23.29
CA TYR A 25 -26.93 -3.72 24.06
C TYR A 25 -25.55 -3.43 23.47
N ASN A 26 -25.22 -2.14 23.32
CA ASN A 26 -23.99 -1.70 22.66
C ASN A 26 -23.03 -1.03 23.68
N PRO A 27 -22.05 -1.78 24.22
CA PRO A 27 -21.13 -1.28 25.23
C PRO A 27 -20.29 -0.09 24.74
N VAL A 28 -19.84 -0.13 23.48
CA VAL A 28 -19.00 0.91 22.88
C VAL A 28 -19.78 2.22 22.75
N PHE A 29 -21.02 2.14 22.27
CA PHE A 29 -21.87 3.33 22.18
C PHE A 29 -22.21 3.88 23.57
N GLN A 30 -22.53 3.00 24.53
CA GLN A 30 -22.85 3.42 25.90
C GLN A 30 -21.66 4.12 26.58
N LEU A 31 -20.45 3.58 26.46
CA LEU A 31 -19.26 4.23 26.98
C LEU A 31 -19.01 5.60 26.29
N GLY A 32 -19.22 5.65 24.97
CA GLY A 32 -19.14 6.91 24.22
C GLY A 32 -20.16 7.95 24.67
N LEU A 33 -21.39 7.53 25.02
CA LEU A 33 -22.39 8.40 25.58
C LEU A 33 -22.00 8.92 26.99
N GLU A 34 -21.48 8.05 27.86
CA GLU A 34 -21.00 8.45 29.18
C GLU A 34 -19.88 9.51 29.09
N LEU A 35 -18.89 9.28 28.21
CA LEU A 35 -17.82 10.23 27.94
C LEU A 35 -18.34 11.53 27.35
N SER A 36 -19.30 11.48 26.41
CA SER A 36 -19.93 12.68 25.85
C SER A 36 -20.67 13.50 26.93
N ARG A 37 -21.38 12.84 27.84
CA ARG A 37 -22.03 13.47 28.98
C ARG A 37 -21.03 14.15 29.93
N ASP A 38 -19.86 13.52 30.13
CA ASP A 38 -18.80 14.11 30.94
C ASP A 38 -18.23 15.39 30.29
N LEU A 39 -18.07 15.38 28.97
CA LEU A 39 -17.63 16.54 28.19
C LEU A 39 -18.65 17.68 28.27
N GLU A 40 -19.94 17.40 28.01
CA GLU A 40 -20.99 18.44 27.99
C GLU A 40 -21.30 19.00 29.38
N ALA A 41 -21.11 18.20 30.43
CA ALA A 41 -21.25 18.67 31.82
C ALA A 41 -19.98 19.34 32.38
N GLY A 42 -18.91 19.47 31.59
CA GLY A 42 -17.63 20.03 32.03
C GLY A 42 -16.86 19.20 33.06
N ARG A 43 -17.23 17.92 33.28
CA ARG A 43 -16.52 16.99 34.16
C ARG A 43 -15.22 16.49 33.54
N LYS A 44 -15.16 16.47 32.22
CA LYS A 44 -13.95 16.24 31.41
C LYS A 44 -13.81 17.36 30.40
N SER A 45 -12.57 17.70 30.10
CA SER A 45 -12.22 18.63 29.02
C SER A 45 -11.70 17.85 27.80
N LEU A 46 -11.60 18.52 26.65
CA LEU A 46 -10.92 17.93 25.46
C LEU A 46 -9.45 17.60 25.75
N LYS A 47 -8.80 18.31 26.69
CA LYS A 47 -7.44 18.01 27.15
C LYS A 47 -7.37 16.70 27.92
N ASP A 48 -8.40 16.36 28.72
CA ASP A 48 -8.44 15.05 29.40
C ASP A 48 -8.61 13.90 28.39
N ILE A 49 -9.44 14.12 27.36
CA ILE A 49 -9.59 13.17 26.25
C ILE A 49 -8.28 13.04 25.45
N ASP A 50 -7.56 14.13 25.22
CA ASP A 50 -6.25 14.13 24.57
C ASP A 50 -5.24 13.25 25.33
N GLY A 51 -5.21 13.35 26.66
CA GLY A 51 -4.38 12.49 27.50
C GLY A 51 -4.70 10.99 27.34
N LEU A 52 -5.99 10.63 27.26
CA LEU A 52 -6.42 9.25 26.99
C LEU A 52 -6.03 8.77 25.60
N VAL A 53 -6.23 9.61 24.59
CA VAL A 53 -5.86 9.31 23.20
C VAL A 53 -4.35 9.11 23.08
N SER A 54 -3.55 10.00 23.70
CA SER A 54 -2.09 9.91 23.68
C SER A 54 -1.57 8.59 24.28
N ALA A 55 -2.16 8.15 25.38
CA ALA A 55 -1.78 6.88 26.02
C ALA A 55 -2.17 5.68 25.14
N LEU A 56 -3.35 5.69 24.50
CA LEU A 56 -3.77 4.62 23.58
C LEU A 56 -2.99 4.63 22.25
N GLU A 57 -2.57 5.80 21.76
CA GLU A 57 -1.65 5.87 20.61
C GLU A 57 -0.31 5.23 20.92
N CYS A 58 0.23 5.45 22.11
CA CYS A 58 1.46 4.79 22.56
C CYS A 58 1.32 3.27 22.53
N GLU A 59 0.23 2.70 23.07
CA GLU A 59 -0.01 1.25 23.02
C GLU A 59 -0.15 0.75 21.58
N GLY A 60 -0.77 1.51 20.68
CA GLY A 60 -0.85 1.20 19.25
C GLY A 60 0.53 1.17 18.56
N LEU A 61 1.43 2.12 18.90
CA LEU A 61 2.80 2.14 18.38
C LEU A 61 3.62 0.95 18.88
N LYS A 62 3.49 0.59 20.18
CA LYS A 62 4.09 -0.63 20.75
C LYS A 62 3.59 -1.88 20.03
N ALA A 63 2.27 -2.02 19.86
CA ALA A 63 1.68 -3.15 19.15
C ALA A 63 2.24 -3.29 17.73
N ARG A 64 2.54 -2.17 17.07
CA ARG A 64 3.16 -2.15 15.75
C ARG A 64 4.62 -2.62 15.78
N ALA A 65 5.41 -2.17 16.75
CA ALA A 65 6.79 -2.62 16.96
C ALA A 65 6.83 -4.13 17.30
N GLN A 66 5.97 -4.59 18.21
CA GLN A 66 5.83 -6.00 18.58
C GLN A 66 5.48 -6.90 17.40
N LYS A 67 4.57 -6.43 16.50
CA LYS A 67 4.24 -7.19 15.29
C LYS A 67 5.46 -7.35 14.39
N LEU A 68 6.22 -6.28 14.19
CA LEU A 68 7.40 -6.28 13.32
C LEU A 68 8.50 -7.18 13.89
N ASP A 69 8.79 -7.05 15.20
CA ASP A 69 9.74 -7.90 15.91
C ASP A 69 9.35 -9.38 15.82
N ARG A 70 8.10 -9.72 16.13
CA ARG A 70 7.60 -11.11 16.06
C ARG A 70 7.72 -11.72 14.66
N MET A 71 7.48 -10.92 13.59
CA MET A 71 7.54 -11.41 12.22
C MET A 71 8.97 -11.57 11.70
N LEU A 72 9.93 -10.82 12.22
CA LEU A 72 11.30 -10.78 11.73
C LEU A 72 12.32 -11.36 12.71
N SER A 73 12.08 -11.25 14.01
CA SER A 73 13.04 -11.65 15.07
C SER A 73 14.46 -11.12 14.79
N PRO A 74 14.68 -9.79 14.75
CA PRO A 74 15.89 -9.19 14.19
C PRO A 74 17.13 -9.21 15.08
N LEU A 75 17.07 -9.79 16.29
CA LEU A 75 18.07 -9.63 17.35
C LEU A 75 19.45 -10.22 17.05
N ALA A 76 19.54 -11.28 16.22
CA ALA A 76 20.78 -11.94 15.90
C ALA A 76 21.16 -11.78 14.42
N ALA A 77 22.18 -10.96 14.12
CA ALA A 77 22.68 -10.76 12.77
C ALA A 77 23.20 -12.06 12.14
N GLU A 78 23.87 -12.91 12.93
CA GLU A 78 24.42 -14.19 12.49
C GLU A 78 23.32 -15.14 12.01
N ASP A 79 22.20 -15.24 12.75
CA ASP A 79 21.05 -16.07 12.38
C ASP A 79 20.37 -15.61 11.08
N ASN A 80 20.46 -14.31 10.77
CA ASN A 80 19.92 -13.74 9.56
C ASN A 80 20.86 -13.87 8.35
N LEU A 81 22.15 -14.06 8.59
CA LEU A 81 23.17 -14.34 7.57
C LEU A 81 23.34 -15.84 7.31
N ALA A 82 23.08 -16.71 8.27
CA ALA A 82 23.23 -18.16 8.15
C ALA A 82 22.55 -18.77 6.91
N PRO A 83 21.36 -18.33 6.44
CA PRO A 83 20.73 -18.87 5.25
C PRO A 83 21.53 -18.65 3.94
N PHE A 84 22.47 -17.70 3.94
CA PHE A 84 23.32 -17.37 2.79
C PHE A 84 24.62 -18.16 2.74
N ALA A 85 24.96 -18.86 3.80
CA ALA A 85 26.14 -19.71 3.85
C ALA A 85 25.97 -21.05 3.13
N VAL A 86 27.08 -21.74 2.90
CA VAL A 86 27.11 -23.12 2.40
C VAL A 86 26.37 -24.04 3.35
N ARG A 87 25.53 -24.91 2.82
CA ARG A 87 24.77 -25.92 3.60
C ARG A 87 25.46 -27.27 3.54
N GLU A 88 25.19 -28.12 4.50
CA GLU A 88 25.65 -29.51 4.46
C GLU A 88 25.15 -30.21 3.19
N GLY A 89 26.09 -30.80 2.44
CA GLY A 89 25.81 -31.46 1.18
C GLY A 89 25.83 -30.59 -0.08
N ASP A 90 26.07 -29.27 0.04
CA ASP A 90 26.26 -28.42 -1.14
C ASP A 90 27.61 -28.75 -1.83
N ASP A 91 27.62 -28.84 -3.16
CA ASP A 91 28.81 -28.68 -3.99
C ASP A 91 28.86 -27.25 -4.56
N LEU A 92 29.98 -26.90 -5.19
CA LEU A 92 30.18 -25.56 -5.75
C LEU A 92 29.12 -25.21 -6.81
N ASP A 93 28.75 -26.17 -7.68
CA ASP A 93 27.82 -25.92 -8.78
C ASP A 93 26.39 -25.69 -8.26
N SER A 94 25.93 -26.48 -7.30
CA SER A 94 24.62 -26.31 -6.66
C SER A 94 24.55 -25.02 -5.85
N PHE A 95 25.62 -24.67 -5.14
CA PHE A 95 25.72 -23.41 -4.40
C PHE A 95 25.74 -22.20 -5.34
N ALA A 96 26.53 -22.25 -6.43
CA ALA A 96 26.56 -21.22 -7.47
C ALA A 96 25.18 -21.03 -8.12
N ALA A 97 24.54 -22.13 -8.52
CA ALA A 97 23.20 -22.10 -9.11
C ALA A 97 22.14 -21.50 -8.17
N ARG A 98 22.24 -21.78 -6.86
CA ARG A 98 21.33 -21.21 -5.85
C ARG A 98 21.38 -19.69 -5.83
N TRP A 99 22.54 -19.08 -6.01
CA TRP A 99 22.71 -17.62 -5.88
C TRP A 99 22.86 -16.88 -7.21
N ALA A 100 22.96 -17.57 -8.34
CA ALA A 100 23.11 -16.94 -9.66
C ALA A 100 21.93 -16.04 -10.03
N GLU A 101 20.72 -16.41 -9.60
CA GLU A 101 19.50 -15.68 -9.86
C GLU A 101 18.81 -15.24 -8.56
N PRO A 102 18.06 -14.14 -8.54
CA PRO A 102 17.42 -13.66 -7.34
C PRO A 102 16.34 -14.63 -6.85
N MET A 103 16.33 -14.86 -5.53
CA MET A 103 15.24 -15.60 -4.89
C MET A 103 13.93 -14.80 -4.90
N MET A 104 14.02 -13.47 -4.98
CA MET A 104 12.90 -12.55 -5.07
C MET A 104 13.37 -11.17 -5.53
N HIS A 105 12.48 -10.45 -6.22
CA HIS A 105 12.61 -9.02 -6.43
C HIS A 105 11.77 -8.27 -5.38
N VAL A 106 12.40 -7.39 -4.63
CA VAL A 106 11.74 -6.51 -3.63
C VAL A 106 11.40 -5.20 -4.31
N VAL A 107 10.11 -4.86 -4.39
CA VAL A 107 9.64 -3.66 -5.08
C VAL A 107 9.11 -2.64 -4.07
N PHE A 108 9.79 -1.50 -3.98
CA PHE A 108 9.35 -0.36 -3.19
C PHE A 108 8.36 0.47 -3.99
N THR A 109 7.10 0.45 -3.58
CA THR A 109 6.00 0.94 -4.41
C THR A 109 5.51 2.33 -4.02
N ALA A 110 4.91 3.02 -5.00
CA ALA A 110 4.30 4.34 -4.84
C ALA A 110 2.85 4.30 -4.32
N HIS A 111 2.41 3.24 -3.65
CA HIS A 111 1.12 3.20 -2.96
C HIS A 111 1.29 3.78 -1.55
N PRO A 112 0.97 5.07 -1.32
CA PRO A 112 1.36 5.74 -0.09
C PRO A 112 0.50 5.30 1.10
N THR A 113 1.18 4.85 2.15
CA THR A 113 0.60 4.55 3.46
C THR A 113 1.42 5.23 4.58
N PHE A 114 1.84 6.47 4.35
CA PHE A 114 2.60 7.28 5.32
C PHE A 114 1.69 7.79 6.43
N LEU A 115 1.16 6.87 7.24
CA LEU A 115 0.29 7.20 8.37
C LEU A 115 1.09 7.69 9.57
N LEU A 116 2.25 7.08 9.84
CA LEU A 116 3.16 7.50 10.89
C LEU A 116 3.96 8.73 10.47
N THR A 117 4.23 9.63 11.42
CA THR A 117 5.21 10.70 11.21
C THR A 117 6.62 10.10 11.07
N PRO A 118 7.58 10.82 10.46
CA PRO A 118 8.96 10.34 10.38
C PRO A 118 9.56 9.96 11.74
N ALA A 119 9.24 10.73 12.80
CA ALA A 119 9.70 10.45 14.16
C ALA A 119 9.08 9.15 14.72
N GLN A 120 7.77 8.94 14.52
CA GLN A 120 7.08 7.71 14.92
C GLN A 120 7.60 6.49 14.15
N THR A 121 7.82 6.63 12.83
CA THR A 121 8.39 5.57 11.99
C THR A 121 9.76 5.13 12.50
N LYS A 122 10.63 6.10 12.80
CA LYS A 122 11.98 5.83 13.35
C LYS A 122 11.92 5.17 14.73
N ALA A 123 11.03 5.64 15.61
CA ALA A 123 10.88 5.08 16.96
C ALA A 123 10.36 3.63 16.92
N VAL A 124 9.32 3.34 16.13
CA VAL A 124 8.77 2.00 15.94
C VAL A 124 9.83 1.05 15.34
N ALA A 125 10.56 1.48 14.31
CA ALA A 125 11.60 0.67 13.71
C ALA A 125 12.75 0.39 14.70
N LYS A 126 13.17 1.39 15.47
CA LYS A 126 14.22 1.24 16.49
C LYS A 126 13.78 0.30 17.61
N SER A 127 12.56 0.45 18.13
CA SER A 127 12.00 -0.43 19.16
C SER A 127 11.97 -1.89 18.68
N ALA A 128 11.44 -2.13 17.46
CA ALA A 128 11.40 -3.46 16.87
C ALA A 128 12.80 -4.08 16.65
N SER A 129 13.79 -3.28 16.24
CA SER A 129 15.14 -3.78 15.96
C SER A 129 15.96 -4.05 17.21
N SER A 130 15.67 -3.39 18.34
CA SER A 130 16.34 -3.59 19.62
C SER A 130 15.73 -4.73 20.46
N GLY A 131 14.54 -5.23 20.08
CA GLY A 131 13.76 -6.19 20.90
C GLY A 131 13.12 -5.56 22.15
N ASP A 132 13.31 -4.25 22.37
CA ASP A 132 12.71 -3.52 23.49
C ASP A 132 11.31 -3.00 23.09
N VAL A 133 10.43 -3.95 22.77
CA VAL A 133 9.10 -3.66 22.22
C VAL A 133 8.04 -3.41 23.29
N ASP A 134 8.32 -3.74 24.54
CA ASP A 134 7.40 -3.56 25.67
C ASP A 134 7.61 -2.23 26.41
N SER A 135 8.74 -1.58 26.20
CA SER A 135 9.02 -0.26 26.77
C SER A 135 8.33 0.86 26.01
N ASP A 136 8.37 2.06 26.59
CA ASP A 136 7.85 3.27 25.96
C ASP A 136 8.76 3.83 24.84
N SER A 137 9.76 3.07 24.39
CA SER A 137 10.72 3.49 23.35
C SER A 137 10.06 3.81 22.01
N ALA A 138 8.94 3.15 21.69
CA ALA A 138 8.13 3.44 20.50
C ALA A 138 7.18 4.64 20.68
N CYS A 139 6.98 5.12 21.92
CA CYS A 139 6.02 6.16 22.25
C CYS A 139 6.60 7.55 21.96
N VAL A 140 6.28 8.07 20.81
CA VAL A 140 6.64 9.44 20.40
C VAL A 140 5.37 10.26 20.28
N ALA A 141 5.37 11.42 20.94
CA ALA A 141 4.26 12.36 20.84
C ALA A 141 3.99 12.72 19.37
N PRO A 142 2.73 12.81 18.96
CA PRO A 142 2.41 13.24 17.62
C PRO A 142 2.90 14.68 17.43
N HIS A 143 3.73 14.89 16.41
CA HIS A 143 4.06 16.22 15.92
C HIS A 143 3.03 16.64 14.89
N GLU A 144 2.96 17.94 14.59
CA GLU A 144 2.18 18.41 13.45
C GLU A 144 2.56 17.64 12.20
N ARG A 145 1.56 17.16 11.50
CA ARG A 145 1.76 16.42 10.26
C ARG A 145 2.14 17.40 9.16
N THR A 146 3.35 17.29 8.66
CA THR A 146 3.75 18.02 7.45
C THR A 146 3.03 17.46 6.23
N GLN A 147 2.78 18.31 5.25
CA GLN A 147 2.20 17.87 3.98
C GLN A 147 3.15 16.86 3.32
N ILE A 148 2.61 15.71 2.96
CA ILE A 148 3.35 14.67 2.24
C ILE A 148 3.44 15.09 0.76
N THR A 149 4.66 15.21 0.26
CA THR A 149 4.97 15.53 -1.14
C THR A 149 5.52 14.32 -1.87
N LEU A 150 5.52 14.36 -3.20
CA LEU A 150 6.14 13.29 -4.00
C LEU A 150 7.64 13.17 -3.71
N ASP A 151 8.34 14.29 -3.50
CA ASP A 151 9.75 14.27 -3.12
C ASP A 151 9.96 13.56 -1.78
N SER A 152 9.13 13.83 -0.77
CA SER A 152 9.22 13.13 0.53
C SER A 152 8.89 11.63 0.44
N GLU A 153 7.99 11.22 -0.45
CA GLU A 153 7.74 9.80 -0.74
C GLU A 153 8.95 9.14 -1.41
N HIS A 154 9.58 9.86 -2.35
CA HIS A 154 10.78 9.38 -3.04
C HIS A 154 11.97 9.26 -2.09
N ASP A 155 12.24 10.26 -1.28
CA ASP A 155 13.34 10.25 -0.30
C ASP A 155 13.20 9.10 0.69
N ALA A 156 11.99 8.87 1.21
CA ALA A 156 11.71 7.75 2.10
C ALA A 156 11.93 6.38 1.42
N ALA A 157 11.60 6.28 0.12
CA ALA A 157 11.88 5.08 -0.67
C ALA A 157 13.39 4.86 -0.84
N MET A 158 14.13 5.91 -1.19
CA MET A 158 15.59 5.85 -1.37
C MET A 158 16.32 5.45 -0.09
N GLU A 159 15.92 5.99 1.05
CA GLU A 159 16.45 5.56 2.35
C GLU A 159 16.19 4.07 2.64
N ALA A 160 14.97 3.58 2.39
CA ALA A 160 14.63 2.18 2.61
C ALA A 160 15.41 1.25 1.66
N ILE A 161 15.53 1.63 0.38
CA ILE A 161 16.30 0.89 -0.62
C ILE A 161 17.79 0.86 -0.25
N SER A 162 18.37 1.98 0.18
CA SER A 162 19.78 2.06 0.60
C SER A 162 20.08 1.09 1.74
N ARG A 163 19.22 1.02 2.76
CA ARG A 163 19.35 0.04 3.84
C ARG A 163 19.21 -1.41 3.36
N ALA A 164 18.27 -1.66 2.44
CA ALA A 164 18.08 -2.97 1.83
C ALA A 164 19.29 -3.40 1.00
N GLN A 165 19.89 -2.48 0.23
CA GLN A 165 21.12 -2.70 -0.54
C GLN A 165 22.31 -3.03 0.37
N ALA A 166 22.50 -2.28 1.45
CA ALA A 166 23.54 -2.56 2.44
C ALA A 166 23.38 -3.94 3.10
N ALA A 167 22.15 -4.34 3.42
CA ALA A 167 21.84 -5.67 3.95
C ALA A 167 22.14 -6.77 2.93
N ARG A 168 21.76 -6.58 1.66
CA ARG A 168 22.10 -7.52 0.56
C ARG A 168 23.60 -7.64 0.37
N ASP A 169 24.34 -6.54 0.41
CA ASP A 169 25.79 -6.54 0.19
C ASP A 169 26.49 -7.30 1.35
N ARG A 170 25.95 -7.24 2.58
CA ARG A 170 26.40 -8.11 3.69
C ARG A 170 26.11 -9.59 3.40
N ALA A 171 24.92 -9.92 2.88
CA ALA A 171 24.58 -11.29 2.50
C ALA A 171 25.49 -11.81 1.36
N VAL A 172 25.79 -10.98 0.34
CA VAL A 172 26.72 -11.32 -0.75
C VAL A 172 28.13 -11.58 -0.20
N ARG A 173 28.58 -10.74 0.73
CA ARG A 173 29.88 -10.96 1.41
C ARG A 173 29.90 -12.30 2.14
N THR A 174 28.84 -12.66 2.85
CA THR A 174 28.71 -13.96 3.52
C THR A 174 28.73 -15.12 2.52
N ILE A 175 28.08 -14.99 1.34
CA ILE A 175 28.12 -16.00 0.29
C ILE A 175 29.58 -16.23 -0.15
N TYR A 176 30.33 -15.16 -0.43
CA TYR A 176 31.75 -15.28 -0.84
C TYR A 176 32.63 -15.86 0.26
N GLN A 177 32.49 -15.39 1.50
CA GLN A 177 33.29 -15.88 2.65
C GLN A 177 33.05 -17.38 2.89
N SER A 178 31.79 -17.80 2.90
CA SER A 178 31.43 -19.21 3.09
C SER A 178 31.91 -20.09 1.94
N ALA A 179 31.85 -19.59 0.71
CA ALA A 179 32.38 -20.29 -0.47
C ALA A 179 33.91 -20.39 -0.42
N ARG A 180 34.59 -19.33 0.00
CA ARG A 180 36.06 -19.31 0.18
C ARG A 180 36.51 -20.41 1.17
N ASP A 181 35.81 -20.49 2.29
CA ASP A 181 36.14 -21.47 3.35
C ASP A 181 35.90 -22.92 2.87
N SER A 182 34.93 -23.14 1.97
CA SER A 182 34.57 -24.47 1.43
C SER A 182 35.33 -24.84 0.17
N TRP A 183 35.59 -23.87 -0.73
CA TRP A 183 36.24 -24.08 -2.06
C TRP A 183 37.29 -22.99 -2.30
N PRO A 184 38.46 -23.02 -1.65
CA PRO A 184 39.47 -21.95 -1.65
C PRO A 184 40.00 -21.56 -3.04
N ASN A 185 40.00 -22.48 -3.99
CA ASN A 185 40.55 -22.25 -5.33
C ASN A 185 39.55 -21.72 -6.36
N ASP A 186 38.22 -21.92 -6.15
CA ASP A 186 37.20 -21.73 -7.20
C ASP A 186 36.16 -20.67 -6.90
N TRP A 187 36.09 -20.20 -5.63
CA TRP A 187 35.07 -19.26 -5.15
C TRP A 187 35.03 -17.92 -5.90
N LYS A 188 36.15 -17.43 -6.43
CA LYS A 188 36.26 -16.15 -7.17
C LYS A 188 35.48 -16.17 -8.50
N GLY A 189 35.01 -17.33 -8.94
CA GLY A 189 34.17 -17.49 -10.12
C GLY A 189 32.68 -17.24 -9.90
N LEU A 190 32.24 -17.19 -8.65
CA LEU A 190 30.83 -16.99 -8.30
C LEU A 190 30.31 -15.59 -8.70
N ARG A 191 29.02 -15.52 -9.05
CA ARG A 191 28.32 -14.28 -9.42
C ARG A 191 26.97 -14.18 -8.70
N PRO A 192 26.95 -14.06 -7.38
CA PRO A 192 25.72 -14.07 -6.61
C PRO A 192 24.87 -12.84 -6.88
N THR A 193 23.55 -13.07 -6.99
CA THR A 193 22.53 -12.03 -7.08
C THR A 193 21.33 -12.46 -6.21
N PRO A 194 21.45 -12.53 -4.88
CA PRO A 194 20.41 -13.14 -4.05
C PRO A 194 19.08 -12.39 -4.07
N VAL A 195 19.11 -11.07 -4.21
CA VAL A 195 17.92 -10.21 -4.24
C VAL A 195 18.15 -9.05 -5.19
N ARG A 196 17.12 -8.65 -5.93
CA ARG A 196 17.06 -7.41 -6.71
C ARG A 196 16.06 -6.44 -6.10
N PHE A 197 16.32 -5.17 -6.28
CA PHE A 197 15.44 -4.09 -5.84
C PHE A 197 14.85 -3.34 -7.02
N ALA A 198 13.64 -2.85 -6.84
CA ALA A 198 12.96 -2.02 -7.84
C ALA A 198 12.07 -0.99 -7.15
N THR A 199 11.73 0.07 -7.89
CA THR A 199 10.78 1.09 -7.44
C THR A 199 9.96 1.62 -8.62
N TRP A 200 8.78 2.16 -8.32
CA TRP A 200 8.01 2.97 -9.26
C TRP A 200 7.67 4.37 -8.72
N VAL A 201 8.26 4.74 -7.58
CA VAL A 201 8.06 6.09 -7.00
C VAL A 201 8.63 7.12 -7.96
N GLY A 202 7.76 8.01 -8.49
CA GLY A 202 8.14 8.98 -9.52
C GLY A 202 8.02 8.48 -10.97
N TYR A 203 7.56 7.24 -11.19
CA TYR A 203 7.41 6.63 -12.53
C TYR A 203 5.97 6.15 -12.82
N ASP A 204 5.06 6.21 -11.84
CA ASP A 204 3.63 5.89 -12.01
C ASP A 204 2.87 7.11 -12.54
N MET A 205 2.72 7.19 -13.85
CA MET A 205 1.96 8.27 -14.50
C MET A 205 0.47 7.94 -14.69
N ASP A 206 -0.01 6.80 -14.16
CA ASP A 206 -1.42 6.42 -14.27
C ASP A 206 -2.29 7.22 -13.30
N GLY A 207 -3.07 8.16 -13.87
CA GLY A 207 -3.99 9.02 -13.11
C GLY A 207 -3.29 9.96 -12.11
N ARG A 208 -2.02 10.29 -12.34
CA ARG A 208 -1.26 11.30 -11.59
C ARG A 208 -0.95 12.51 -12.48
N THR A 209 -1.29 13.69 -11.99
CA THR A 209 -1.02 14.96 -12.68
C THR A 209 0.27 15.63 -12.18
N ASP A 210 0.81 15.15 -11.06
CA ASP A 210 2.02 15.63 -10.40
C ASP A 210 3.29 14.90 -10.86
N ILE A 211 3.18 13.82 -11.65
CA ILE A 211 4.31 13.11 -12.23
C ILE A 211 4.39 13.41 -13.73
N GLY A 212 5.31 14.28 -14.09
CA GLY A 212 5.67 14.54 -15.48
C GLY A 212 6.86 13.67 -15.92
N TRP A 213 7.14 13.62 -17.22
CA TRP A 213 8.31 12.95 -17.76
C TRP A 213 9.62 13.54 -17.20
N ASN A 214 9.65 14.86 -16.96
CA ASN A 214 10.79 15.56 -16.36
C ASN A 214 11.02 15.11 -14.90
N THR A 215 9.98 14.84 -14.14
CA THR A 215 10.08 14.27 -12.78
C THR A 215 10.79 12.91 -12.82
N SER A 216 10.39 12.01 -13.71
CA SER A 216 11.01 10.68 -13.86
C SER A 216 12.49 10.78 -14.29
N ILE A 217 12.83 11.68 -15.21
CA ILE A 217 14.21 11.93 -15.63
C ILE A 217 15.03 12.50 -14.46
N ARG A 218 14.51 13.50 -13.75
CA ARG A 218 15.16 14.10 -12.58
C ARG A 218 15.46 13.06 -11.50
N TYR A 219 14.47 12.25 -11.16
CA TYR A 219 14.65 11.21 -10.15
C TYR A 219 15.67 10.16 -10.59
N ARG A 220 15.60 9.67 -11.84
CA ARG A 220 16.59 8.70 -12.31
C ARG A 220 18.01 9.23 -12.27
N LEU A 221 18.22 10.52 -12.56
CA LEU A 221 19.53 11.17 -12.45
C LEU A 221 19.97 11.36 -10.98
N ALA A 222 19.06 11.71 -10.08
CA ALA A 222 19.35 11.83 -8.65
C ALA A 222 19.69 10.45 -8.03
N GLU A 223 18.89 9.43 -8.31
CA GLU A 223 19.15 8.04 -7.92
C GLU A 223 20.52 7.56 -8.40
N LYS A 224 20.87 7.89 -9.65
CA LYS A 224 22.19 7.58 -10.22
C LYS A 224 23.31 8.26 -9.46
N SER A 225 23.17 9.56 -9.15
CA SER A 225 24.14 10.31 -8.37
C SER A 225 24.40 9.67 -7.01
N GLU A 226 23.32 9.35 -6.28
CA GLU A 226 23.39 8.73 -4.96
C GLU A 226 24.02 7.33 -5.02
N ARG A 227 23.59 6.49 -5.98
CA ARG A 227 24.13 5.13 -6.08
C ARG A 227 25.60 5.11 -6.47
N LEU A 228 26.03 5.98 -7.39
CA LEU A 228 27.42 6.10 -7.78
C LEU A 228 28.31 6.59 -6.62
N ALA A 229 27.83 7.51 -5.78
CA ALA A 229 28.51 7.92 -4.57
C ALA A 229 28.69 6.73 -3.57
N SER A 230 27.65 5.89 -3.42
CA SER A 230 27.73 4.68 -2.60
C SER A 230 28.76 3.67 -3.12
N TYR A 231 28.79 3.41 -4.43
CA TYR A 231 29.81 2.54 -5.04
C TYR A 231 31.23 3.12 -4.87
N ALA A 232 31.39 4.44 -5.08
CA ALA A 232 32.67 5.11 -4.92
C ALA A 232 33.18 4.95 -3.48
N ALA A 233 32.32 5.15 -2.49
CA ALA A 233 32.67 5.00 -1.07
C ALA A 233 33.15 3.57 -0.75
N SER A 234 32.50 2.54 -1.30
CA SER A 234 32.91 1.13 -1.08
C SER A 234 34.23 0.78 -1.72
N LEU A 235 34.65 1.50 -2.78
CA LEU A 235 35.88 1.23 -3.52
C LEU A 235 37.05 2.17 -3.12
N ALA A 236 36.84 3.18 -2.31
CA ALA A 236 37.83 4.22 -2.01
C ALA A 236 39.17 3.67 -1.48
N GLY A 237 39.13 2.62 -0.65
CA GLY A 237 40.31 1.99 -0.06
C GLY A 237 40.97 0.90 -0.90
N ILE A 238 40.22 0.29 -1.85
CA ILE A 238 40.65 -0.92 -2.57
C ILE A 238 40.85 -0.70 -4.08
N ALA A 239 40.16 0.29 -4.67
CA ALA A 239 40.28 0.65 -6.07
C ALA A 239 40.08 2.17 -6.27
N PRO A 240 40.98 3.02 -5.78
CA PRO A 240 40.81 4.47 -5.72
C PRO A 240 40.65 5.13 -7.10
N ASP A 241 41.22 4.58 -8.15
CA ASP A 241 41.07 5.04 -9.54
C ASP A 241 39.64 4.85 -10.05
N LEU A 242 39.01 3.70 -9.77
CA LEU A 242 37.61 3.42 -10.10
C LEU A 242 36.66 4.24 -9.19
N SER A 243 37.01 4.41 -7.94
CA SER A 243 36.27 5.28 -7.01
C SER A 243 36.21 6.71 -7.53
N ALA A 244 37.34 7.31 -7.92
CA ALA A 244 37.40 8.67 -8.48
C ALA A 244 36.54 8.81 -9.75
N LYS A 245 36.57 7.82 -10.65
CA LYS A 245 35.72 7.79 -11.85
C LYS A 245 34.23 7.78 -11.50
N LEU A 246 33.83 7.02 -10.49
CA LEU A 246 32.44 6.95 -10.03
C LEU A 246 31.99 8.24 -9.35
N VAL A 247 32.87 8.89 -8.58
CA VAL A 247 32.60 10.22 -7.99
C VAL A 247 32.28 11.23 -9.09
N ASN A 248 33.15 11.37 -10.09
CA ASN A 248 32.94 12.31 -11.19
C ASN A 248 31.63 12.05 -11.94
N ALA A 249 31.33 10.79 -12.22
CA ALA A 249 30.09 10.40 -12.89
C ALA A 249 28.85 10.67 -12.01
N GLY A 250 28.95 10.51 -10.69
CA GLY A 250 27.92 10.84 -9.73
C GLY A 250 27.65 12.35 -9.67
N GLU A 251 28.70 13.17 -9.64
CA GLU A 251 28.59 14.64 -9.67
C GLU A 251 27.98 15.13 -10.99
N PHE A 252 28.38 14.52 -12.12
CA PHE A 252 27.77 14.82 -13.42
C PHE A 252 26.25 14.53 -13.37
N ALA A 253 25.84 13.36 -12.89
CA ALA A 253 24.42 13.00 -12.77
C ALA A 253 23.66 13.96 -11.84
N GLY A 254 24.24 14.36 -10.72
CA GLY A 254 23.65 15.34 -9.78
C GLY A 254 23.46 16.72 -10.42
N ARG A 255 24.45 17.21 -11.19
CA ARG A 255 24.30 18.47 -11.96
C ARG A 255 23.16 18.38 -12.98
N MET A 256 23.05 17.24 -13.69
CA MET A 256 21.96 17.02 -14.65
C MET A 256 20.60 16.95 -13.95
N ALA A 257 20.49 16.27 -12.81
CA ALA A 257 19.26 16.22 -12.00
C ALA A 257 18.80 17.64 -11.62
N ALA A 258 19.72 18.51 -11.20
CA ALA A 258 19.43 19.91 -10.88
C ALA A 258 18.92 20.72 -12.09
N LEU A 259 19.45 20.46 -13.29
CA LEU A 259 18.96 21.10 -14.52
C LEU A 259 17.53 20.68 -14.85
N PHE A 260 17.21 19.37 -14.80
CA PHE A 260 15.86 18.86 -15.03
C PHE A 260 14.87 19.15 -13.89
N GLY A 261 15.34 19.66 -12.76
CA GLY A 261 14.51 20.19 -11.66
C GLY A 261 13.94 21.59 -11.92
N LYS A 262 14.39 22.28 -12.97
CA LYS A 262 13.84 23.58 -13.38
C LYS A 262 12.52 23.42 -14.12
N ASP A 263 11.85 24.51 -14.42
CA ASP A 263 10.64 24.50 -15.24
C ASP A 263 10.97 24.06 -16.68
N MET A 264 10.63 22.82 -17.00
CA MET A 264 10.85 22.24 -18.34
C MET A 264 9.79 22.67 -19.37
N SER A 265 8.82 23.50 -18.99
CA SER A 265 7.92 24.16 -19.95
C SER A 265 8.58 25.37 -20.62
N ASP A 266 9.64 25.90 -20.03
CA ASP A 266 10.52 26.91 -20.66
C ASP A 266 11.44 26.25 -21.71
N PRO A 267 11.29 26.60 -23.01
CA PRO A 267 12.13 26.04 -24.07
C PRO A 267 13.62 26.26 -23.90
N ALA A 268 14.03 27.34 -23.27
CA ALA A 268 15.44 27.64 -23.03
C ALA A 268 16.02 26.73 -21.94
N ALA A 269 15.30 26.57 -20.84
CA ALA A 269 15.70 25.67 -19.77
C ALA A 269 15.76 24.22 -20.26
N LEU A 270 14.74 23.76 -21.00
CA LEU A 270 14.73 22.43 -21.60
C LEU A 270 15.89 22.21 -22.56
N SER A 271 16.12 23.14 -23.48
CA SER A 271 17.24 23.05 -24.47
C SER A 271 18.57 22.95 -23.75
N HIS A 272 18.79 23.76 -22.72
CA HIS A 272 20.03 23.74 -21.93
C HIS A 272 20.20 22.39 -21.19
N ALA A 273 19.18 21.89 -20.50
CA ALA A 273 19.23 20.62 -19.79
C ALA A 273 19.47 19.44 -20.76
N ALA A 274 18.70 19.38 -21.84
CA ALA A 274 18.80 18.33 -22.86
C ALA A 274 20.17 18.30 -23.53
N ASN A 275 20.67 19.44 -24.01
CA ASN A 275 21.96 19.53 -24.67
C ASN A 275 23.10 19.18 -23.73
N SER A 276 23.03 19.59 -22.46
CA SER A 276 24.02 19.22 -21.43
C SER A 276 24.06 17.72 -21.18
N LEU A 277 22.88 17.04 -21.06
CA LEU A 277 22.82 15.62 -20.81
C LEU A 277 23.21 14.79 -22.05
N THR A 278 22.86 15.25 -23.25
CA THR A 278 23.16 14.51 -24.50
C THR A 278 24.56 14.72 -25.02
N ALA A 279 25.27 15.76 -24.57
CA ALA A 279 26.66 16.03 -24.95
C ALA A 279 27.58 14.83 -24.67
N ASN A 280 28.66 14.76 -25.46
CA ASN A 280 29.71 13.79 -25.21
C ASN A 280 30.62 14.35 -24.12
N ASP A 281 30.47 13.88 -22.89
CA ASP A 281 31.21 14.29 -21.70
C ASP A 281 32.00 13.12 -21.14
N ALA A 282 33.24 13.34 -20.70
CA ALA A 282 34.13 12.30 -20.18
C ALA A 282 33.61 11.68 -18.87
N ASP A 283 32.85 12.45 -18.09
CA ASP A 283 32.25 12.01 -16.83
C ASP A 283 30.87 11.37 -17.02
N LYS A 284 30.33 11.35 -18.23
CA LYS A 284 29.06 10.70 -18.55
C LYS A 284 29.24 9.19 -18.61
N LEU A 285 28.69 8.49 -17.61
CA LEU A 285 28.71 7.04 -17.51
C LEU A 285 27.30 6.50 -17.77
N THR A 286 27.10 5.70 -18.82
CA THR A 286 25.79 5.09 -19.17
C THR A 286 25.75 3.58 -18.95
N SER A 287 26.89 2.94 -18.68
CA SER A 287 27.01 1.51 -18.41
C SER A 287 28.08 1.22 -17.36
N LEU A 288 27.80 0.31 -16.45
CA LEU A 288 28.75 -0.21 -15.47
C LEU A 288 29.53 -1.44 -15.95
N ALA A 289 29.18 -2.03 -17.10
CA ALA A 289 29.78 -3.24 -17.58
C ALA A 289 31.33 -3.20 -17.65
N PRO A 290 32.00 -2.11 -18.11
CA PRO A 290 33.45 -2.03 -18.11
C PRO A 290 34.06 -2.00 -16.71
N ILE A 291 33.39 -1.35 -15.74
CA ILE A 291 33.85 -1.25 -14.35
C ILE A 291 33.72 -2.62 -13.67
N ILE A 292 32.57 -3.29 -13.85
CA ILE A 292 32.33 -4.65 -13.33
C ILE A 292 33.41 -5.62 -13.86
N ALA A 293 33.70 -5.60 -15.16
CA ALA A 293 34.71 -6.45 -15.75
C ALA A 293 36.11 -6.19 -15.14
N GLU A 294 36.48 -4.92 -14.92
CA GLU A 294 37.75 -4.58 -14.30
C GLU A 294 37.82 -5.00 -12.84
N LEU A 295 36.74 -4.86 -12.06
CA LEU A 295 36.66 -5.34 -10.68
C LEU A 295 36.83 -6.85 -10.61
N GLU A 296 36.14 -7.62 -11.46
CA GLU A 296 36.26 -9.07 -11.52
C GLU A 296 37.68 -9.53 -11.92
N LYS A 297 38.33 -8.80 -12.85
CA LYS A 297 39.70 -9.06 -13.25
C LYS A 297 40.68 -8.80 -12.11
N ARG A 298 40.55 -7.66 -11.40
CA ARG A 298 41.38 -7.31 -10.22
C ARG A 298 41.19 -8.36 -9.10
N ALA A 299 39.97 -8.73 -8.80
CA ALA A 299 39.68 -9.72 -7.76
C ALA A 299 40.31 -11.10 -8.05
N LYS A 300 40.34 -11.52 -9.32
CA LYS A 300 41.02 -12.78 -9.72
C LYS A 300 42.53 -12.71 -9.52
N ALA A 301 43.12 -11.55 -9.75
CA ALA A 301 44.56 -11.33 -9.62
C ALA A 301 45.01 -11.02 -8.17
N GLU A 302 44.07 -10.65 -7.32
CA GLU A 302 44.34 -10.27 -5.94
C GLU A 302 44.73 -11.47 -5.08
N SER A 303 45.77 -11.32 -4.29
CA SER A 303 46.30 -12.35 -3.38
C SER A 303 45.66 -12.25 -1.99
N ASP A 304 45.21 -11.06 -1.59
CA ASP A 304 44.45 -10.87 -0.34
C ASP A 304 42.98 -11.21 -0.60
N ASP A 305 42.52 -12.30 0.00
CA ASP A 305 41.16 -12.80 -0.20
C ASP A 305 40.08 -11.89 0.38
N ASP A 306 40.38 -11.07 1.40
CA ASP A 306 39.42 -10.10 1.93
C ASP A 306 39.24 -8.94 0.96
N THR A 307 40.29 -8.41 0.38
CA THR A 307 40.24 -7.41 -0.71
C THR A 307 39.52 -7.96 -1.94
N ALA A 308 39.81 -9.21 -2.35
CA ALA A 308 39.12 -9.87 -3.44
C ALA A 308 37.60 -10.01 -3.18
N THR A 309 37.22 -10.35 -1.94
CA THR A 309 35.79 -10.44 -1.52
C THR A 309 35.11 -9.07 -1.65
N GLU A 310 35.73 -7.98 -1.23
CA GLU A 310 35.16 -6.62 -1.35
C GLU A 310 35.01 -6.18 -2.81
N LEU A 311 36.01 -6.43 -3.68
CA LEU A 311 35.92 -6.16 -5.10
C LEU A 311 34.77 -6.92 -5.79
N LEU A 312 34.61 -8.20 -5.46
CA LEU A 312 33.53 -9.04 -6.00
C LEU A 312 32.17 -8.64 -5.44
N THR A 313 32.08 -8.23 -4.18
CA THR A 313 30.86 -7.72 -3.57
C THR A 313 30.41 -6.42 -4.27
N ALA A 314 31.32 -5.50 -4.55
CA ALA A 314 31.02 -4.29 -5.32
C ALA A 314 30.57 -4.60 -6.74
N ALA A 315 31.22 -5.55 -7.42
CA ALA A 315 30.82 -5.99 -8.76
C ALA A 315 29.41 -6.64 -8.75
N ALA A 316 29.09 -7.44 -7.73
CA ALA A 316 27.76 -8.06 -7.56
C ALA A 316 26.67 -6.99 -7.31
N ALA A 317 26.95 -5.98 -6.47
CA ALA A 317 26.06 -4.85 -6.23
C ALA A 317 25.77 -4.07 -7.52
N MET A 318 26.80 -3.77 -8.30
CA MET A 318 26.66 -3.08 -9.60
C MET A 318 25.84 -3.87 -10.62
N ARG A 319 26.00 -5.21 -10.67
CA ARG A 319 25.17 -6.08 -11.54
C ARG A 319 23.71 -6.12 -11.11
N ALA A 320 23.43 -6.07 -9.80
CA ALA A 320 22.09 -6.18 -9.27
C ALA A 320 21.28 -4.89 -9.48
N ASP A 321 21.89 -3.71 -9.22
CA ASP A 321 21.20 -2.42 -9.16
C ASP A 321 21.39 -1.57 -10.41
N GLY A 322 22.50 -1.72 -11.14
CA GLY A 322 22.85 -0.86 -12.26
C GLY A 322 23.23 0.56 -11.82
N LEU A 323 22.88 1.53 -12.64
CA LEU A 323 23.21 2.97 -12.44
C LEU A 323 22.14 3.74 -11.65
N GLY A 324 21.29 3.10 -10.91
CA GLY A 324 20.30 3.75 -10.06
C GLY A 324 20.08 2.97 -8.78
N MET A 325 19.08 3.36 -8.01
CA MET A 325 18.72 2.70 -6.74
C MET A 325 17.97 1.37 -6.95
N GLY A 326 18.07 0.78 -8.13
CA GLY A 326 17.43 -0.45 -8.57
C GLY A 326 16.72 -0.29 -9.91
N TRP A 327 15.93 -1.31 -10.28
CA TRP A 327 15.15 -1.28 -11.51
C TRP A 327 13.94 -0.36 -11.36
N VAL A 328 13.47 0.21 -12.47
CA VAL A 328 12.32 1.11 -12.47
C VAL A 328 11.10 0.48 -13.13
N HIS A 329 9.92 0.74 -12.56
CA HIS A 329 8.64 0.29 -13.09
C HIS A 329 7.83 1.50 -13.56
N PHE A 330 7.61 1.61 -14.85
CA PHE A 330 6.65 2.55 -15.43
C PHE A 330 5.25 1.93 -15.42
N ARG A 331 4.23 2.74 -15.21
CA ARG A 331 2.83 2.30 -15.21
C ARG A 331 1.99 3.15 -16.14
N VAL A 332 1.17 2.48 -16.97
CA VAL A 332 0.24 3.09 -17.92
C VAL A 332 -1.12 2.41 -17.82
N ASN A 333 -2.20 3.14 -18.10
CA ASN A 333 -3.53 2.53 -18.20
C ASN A 333 -3.75 1.93 -19.59
N SER A 334 -4.48 0.80 -19.67
CA SER A 334 -4.80 0.10 -20.91
C SER A 334 -5.51 1.01 -21.92
N SER A 335 -6.42 1.88 -21.47
CA SER A 335 -7.15 2.83 -22.31
C SER A 335 -6.24 3.84 -23.01
N GLN A 336 -5.14 4.26 -22.34
CA GLN A 336 -4.17 5.18 -22.94
C GLN A 336 -3.38 4.51 -24.08
N LEU A 337 -2.97 3.24 -23.89
CA LEU A 337 -2.33 2.45 -24.96
C LEU A 337 -3.26 2.16 -26.12
N GLN A 338 -4.51 1.79 -25.84
CA GLN A 338 -5.54 1.56 -26.85
C GLN A 338 -5.82 2.82 -27.70
N ASN A 339 -5.93 3.98 -27.05
CA ASN A 339 -6.10 5.26 -27.75
C ASN A 339 -4.87 5.63 -28.59
N ALA A 340 -3.67 5.36 -28.09
CA ALA A 340 -2.44 5.63 -28.81
C ALA A 340 -2.30 4.73 -30.04
N ILE A 341 -2.52 3.42 -29.91
CA ILE A 341 -2.38 2.46 -31.03
C ILE A 341 -3.48 2.67 -32.08
N ARG A 342 -4.71 3.02 -31.67
CA ARG A 342 -5.81 3.31 -32.59
C ARG A 342 -5.42 4.38 -33.62
N ARG A 343 -4.77 5.45 -33.17
CA ARG A 343 -4.29 6.52 -34.06
C ARG A 343 -3.30 6.05 -35.13
N ARG A 344 -2.63 4.90 -34.90
CA ARG A 344 -1.64 4.34 -35.82
C ARG A 344 -2.20 3.29 -36.78
N VAL A 345 -3.06 2.40 -36.27
CA VAL A 345 -3.57 1.26 -37.05
C VAL A 345 -4.99 1.44 -37.56
N ASP A 346 -5.74 2.41 -37.00
CA ASP A 346 -7.14 2.71 -37.37
C ASP A 346 -7.44 4.21 -37.17
N PRO A 347 -6.80 5.11 -37.97
CA PRO A 347 -7.00 6.55 -37.83
C PRO A 347 -8.47 7.00 -38.00
N GLU A 348 -9.27 6.23 -38.71
CA GLU A 348 -10.69 6.53 -38.97
C GLU A 348 -11.61 6.00 -37.85
N SER A 349 -11.04 5.36 -36.82
CA SER A 349 -11.76 4.80 -35.64
C SER A 349 -12.94 3.88 -36.01
N LYS A 350 -12.77 3.06 -37.03
CA LYS A 350 -13.78 2.11 -37.54
C LYS A 350 -13.73 0.74 -36.86
N LEU A 351 -12.62 0.41 -36.22
CA LEU A 351 -12.42 -0.90 -35.59
C LEU A 351 -12.72 -0.86 -34.09
N ASP A 352 -13.41 -1.88 -33.60
CA ASP A 352 -13.39 -2.19 -32.18
C ASP A 352 -12.01 -2.79 -31.81
N ILE A 353 -11.34 -2.17 -30.84
CA ILE A 353 -9.98 -2.58 -30.43
C ILE A 353 -9.94 -4.03 -29.89
N ALA A 354 -11.03 -4.54 -29.36
CA ALA A 354 -11.17 -5.93 -28.90
C ALA A 354 -11.41 -6.93 -30.04
N SER A 355 -11.62 -6.46 -31.27
CA SER A 355 -11.93 -7.31 -32.42
C SER A 355 -10.71 -8.03 -32.99
N GLN A 356 -10.95 -9.16 -33.70
CA GLN A 356 -9.92 -9.87 -34.46
C GLN A 356 -9.34 -8.99 -35.59
N ALA A 357 -10.12 -8.08 -36.16
CA ALA A 357 -9.67 -7.15 -37.19
C ALA A 357 -8.64 -6.16 -36.63
N ALA A 358 -8.84 -5.62 -35.42
CA ALA A 358 -7.89 -4.76 -34.74
C ALA A 358 -6.60 -5.55 -34.39
N LEU A 359 -6.71 -6.79 -33.91
CA LEU A 359 -5.56 -7.65 -33.66
C LEU A 359 -4.72 -7.85 -34.94
N ASN A 360 -5.37 -8.14 -36.07
CA ASN A 360 -4.68 -8.31 -37.34
C ASN A 360 -4.00 -7.02 -37.83
N ALA A 361 -4.64 -5.86 -37.60
CA ALA A 361 -4.06 -4.56 -37.92
C ALA A 361 -2.81 -4.27 -37.08
N ILE A 362 -2.84 -4.57 -35.77
CA ILE A 362 -1.70 -4.42 -34.86
C ILE A 362 -0.55 -5.38 -35.29
N ARG A 363 -0.86 -6.65 -35.61
CA ARG A 363 0.13 -7.60 -36.12
C ARG A 363 0.81 -7.12 -37.39
N SER A 364 0.02 -6.60 -38.34
CA SER A 364 0.57 -6.06 -39.59
C SER A 364 1.44 -4.83 -39.34
N GLY A 365 1.01 -3.95 -38.43
CA GLY A 365 1.79 -2.81 -37.98
C GLY A 365 3.12 -3.23 -37.34
N LEU A 366 3.10 -4.23 -36.44
CA LEU A 366 4.32 -4.75 -35.77
C LEU A 366 5.38 -5.30 -36.75
N LYS A 367 4.94 -5.87 -37.87
CA LYS A 367 5.86 -6.39 -38.92
C LYS A 367 6.47 -5.29 -39.80
N ALA A 368 5.79 -4.16 -39.90
CA ALA A 368 6.16 -3.04 -40.77
C ALA A 368 6.86 -1.88 -40.06
N ILE A 369 7.13 -2.01 -38.76
CA ILE A 369 7.75 -0.92 -37.97
C ILE A 369 9.22 -0.72 -38.34
N GLU A 370 9.55 0.52 -38.64
CA GLU A 370 10.92 1.02 -38.61
C GLU A 370 11.15 1.80 -37.30
N PRO A 371 12.22 1.53 -36.54
CA PRO A 371 12.51 2.26 -35.30
C PRO A 371 12.65 3.75 -35.53
N LEU A 372 12.13 4.54 -34.61
CA LEU A 372 12.11 5.99 -34.62
C LEU A 372 13.04 6.56 -33.57
N ASP A 373 13.96 7.41 -33.99
CA ASP A 373 14.78 8.19 -33.08
C ASP A 373 14.02 9.43 -32.58
N SER A 374 14.08 9.65 -31.28
CA SER A 374 13.49 10.83 -30.64
C SER A 374 14.51 11.58 -29.79
N ASN A 375 14.14 12.77 -29.35
CA ASN A 375 14.90 13.60 -28.44
C ASN A 375 14.00 14.21 -27.35
N PHE A 376 14.56 15.02 -26.47
CA PHE A 376 13.80 15.66 -25.39
C PHE A 376 12.74 16.66 -25.88
N ALA A 377 12.87 17.23 -27.08
CA ALA A 377 11.82 18.08 -27.64
C ALA A 377 10.56 17.25 -27.98
N ALA A 378 10.71 16.00 -28.43
CA ALA A 378 9.58 15.11 -28.64
C ALA A 378 8.80 14.83 -27.33
N LEU A 379 9.50 14.70 -26.19
CA LEU A 379 8.85 14.58 -24.88
C LEU A 379 8.03 15.80 -24.47
N ALA A 380 8.52 16.99 -24.82
CA ALA A 380 7.84 18.25 -24.49
C ALA A 380 6.54 18.44 -25.31
N ILE A 381 6.55 18.08 -26.60
CA ILE A 381 5.42 18.30 -27.50
C ILE A 381 4.40 17.16 -27.53
N GLU A 382 4.77 15.93 -27.13
CA GLU A 382 3.85 14.79 -27.14
C GLU A 382 2.79 14.94 -26.07
N SER A 383 1.52 14.82 -26.45
CA SER A 383 0.38 14.94 -25.56
C SER A 383 -0.11 13.60 -24.99
N SER A 384 0.18 12.49 -25.67
CA SER A 384 -0.23 11.16 -25.24
C SER A 384 0.65 10.66 -24.09
N THR A 385 0.07 10.42 -22.92
CA THR A 385 0.78 9.89 -21.76
C THR A 385 1.47 8.56 -22.07
N ALA A 386 0.80 7.65 -22.79
CA ALA A 386 1.39 6.36 -23.15
C ALA A 386 2.64 6.53 -24.04
N ILE A 387 2.57 7.33 -25.09
CA ILE A 387 3.70 7.56 -26.00
C ILE A 387 4.84 8.27 -25.25
N ARG A 388 4.51 9.27 -24.43
CA ARG A 388 5.48 10.04 -23.64
C ARG A 388 6.29 9.13 -22.69
N GLN A 389 5.69 8.08 -22.14
CA GLN A 389 6.43 7.11 -21.32
C GLN A 389 7.49 6.35 -22.13
N PHE A 390 7.14 5.86 -23.33
CA PHE A 390 8.13 5.19 -24.20
C PHE A 390 9.25 6.12 -24.64
N LEU A 391 8.94 7.39 -24.93
CA LEU A 391 9.95 8.40 -25.19
C LEU A 391 10.86 8.63 -23.99
N ALA A 392 10.32 8.70 -22.77
CA ALA A 392 11.11 8.84 -21.55
C ALA A 392 12.02 7.63 -21.33
N MET A 393 11.50 6.39 -21.50
CA MET A 393 12.30 5.17 -21.42
C MET A 393 13.44 5.16 -22.44
N GLN A 394 13.19 5.61 -23.68
CA GLN A 394 14.22 5.71 -24.71
C GLN A 394 15.34 6.68 -24.27
N GLN A 395 14.99 7.86 -23.72
CA GLN A 395 15.99 8.81 -23.25
C GLN A 395 16.78 8.30 -22.03
N ILE A 396 16.10 7.60 -21.10
CA ILE A 396 16.76 6.97 -19.94
C ILE A 396 17.79 5.94 -20.42
N LEU A 397 17.39 5.02 -21.29
CA LEU A 397 18.25 3.95 -21.79
C LEU A 397 19.42 4.46 -22.62
N ARG A 398 19.25 5.59 -23.35
CA ARG A 398 20.33 6.16 -24.16
C ARG A 398 21.32 7.02 -23.38
N HIS A 399 20.84 7.80 -22.40
CA HIS A 399 21.63 8.87 -21.81
C HIS A 399 21.89 8.74 -20.31
N ILE A 400 21.16 7.84 -19.61
CA ILE A 400 21.26 7.73 -18.15
C ILE A 400 21.71 6.32 -17.73
N ASP A 401 21.00 5.27 -18.14
CA ASP A 401 21.25 3.89 -17.75
C ASP A 401 20.89 2.93 -18.89
N ALA A 402 21.89 2.43 -19.59
CA ALA A 402 21.73 1.49 -20.70
C ALA A 402 21.65 0.03 -20.25
N ASP A 403 21.97 -0.28 -19.00
CA ASP A 403 22.12 -1.65 -18.50
C ASP A 403 20.83 -2.21 -17.92
N SER A 404 20.12 -1.42 -17.08
CA SER A 404 18.99 -1.90 -16.30
C SER A 404 17.72 -2.10 -17.15
N PRO A 405 17.05 -3.26 -17.03
CA PRO A 405 15.73 -3.44 -17.61
C PRO A 405 14.68 -2.53 -16.97
N ILE A 406 13.65 -2.19 -17.75
CA ILE A 406 12.50 -1.40 -17.31
C ILE A 406 11.25 -2.27 -17.34
N ARG A 407 10.43 -2.23 -16.28
CA ARG A 407 9.08 -2.81 -16.28
C ARG A 407 8.09 -1.83 -16.87
N MET A 408 7.23 -2.31 -17.75
CA MET A 408 6.08 -1.58 -18.26
C MET A 408 4.80 -2.22 -17.73
N LEU A 409 4.26 -1.69 -16.64
CA LEU A 409 3.05 -2.18 -15.99
C LEU A 409 1.81 -1.60 -16.70
N ILE A 410 0.89 -2.48 -17.14
CA ILE A 410 -0.34 -2.04 -17.82
C ILE A 410 -1.53 -2.26 -16.88
N ALA A 411 -2.06 -1.18 -16.32
CA ALA A 411 -3.23 -1.21 -15.44
C ALA A 411 -4.52 -1.52 -16.22
N GLU A 412 -5.45 -2.24 -15.57
CA GLU A 412 -6.75 -2.62 -16.14
C GLU A 412 -6.63 -3.35 -17.49
N CYS A 413 -5.65 -4.26 -17.61
CA CYS A 413 -5.37 -4.96 -18.86
C CYS A 413 -6.27 -6.19 -19.02
N GLU A 414 -7.29 -6.09 -19.86
CA GLU A 414 -8.28 -7.16 -20.10
C GLU A 414 -8.16 -7.80 -21.49
N GLN A 415 -7.34 -7.22 -22.38
CA GLN A 415 -7.25 -7.63 -23.79
C GLN A 415 -5.78 -7.87 -24.20
N PRO A 416 -5.45 -9.01 -24.86
CA PRO A 416 -4.11 -9.28 -25.39
C PRO A 416 -3.61 -8.19 -26.37
N GLN A 417 -4.52 -7.59 -27.14
CA GLN A 417 -4.23 -6.50 -28.06
C GLN A 417 -3.54 -5.31 -27.37
N THR A 418 -3.84 -5.07 -26.10
CA THR A 418 -3.20 -3.99 -25.32
C THR A 418 -1.72 -4.28 -25.07
N VAL A 419 -1.37 -5.54 -24.80
CA VAL A 419 0.04 -5.98 -24.67
C VAL A 419 0.78 -5.83 -26.00
N LEU A 420 0.16 -6.24 -27.10
CA LEU A 420 0.75 -6.07 -28.43
C LEU A 420 0.89 -4.60 -28.84
N ALA A 421 -0.04 -3.72 -28.41
CA ALA A 421 0.08 -2.28 -28.58
C ALA A 421 1.31 -1.72 -27.81
N ALA A 422 1.57 -2.19 -26.59
CA ALA A 422 2.78 -1.82 -25.85
C ALA A 422 4.05 -2.30 -26.57
N LEU A 423 4.06 -3.52 -27.10
CA LEU A 423 5.17 -4.03 -27.93
C LEU A 423 5.36 -3.21 -29.21
N TYR A 424 4.27 -2.76 -29.85
CA TYR A 424 4.36 -1.87 -31.01
C TYR A 424 5.17 -0.61 -30.66
N PHE A 425 4.83 0.07 -29.56
CA PHE A 425 5.57 1.27 -29.18
C PHE A 425 6.98 0.96 -28.66
N ALA A 426 7.18 -0.15 -27.95
CA ALA A 426 8.52 -0.57 -27.55
C ALA A 426 9.44 -0.80 -28.75
N ARG A 427 8.95 -1.43 -29.81
CA ARG A 427 9.67 -1.64 -31.07
C ARG A 427 9.85 -0.34 -31.84
N LEU A 428 8.81 0.50 -31.94
CA LEU A 428 8.87 1.80 -32.62
C LEU A 428 9.96 2.71 -32.04
N PHE A 429 10.13 2.72 -30.72
CA PHE A 429 11.15 3.55 -30.05
C PHE A 429 12.46 2.78 -29.76
N GLY A 430 12.63 1.57 -30.28
CA GLY A 430 13.87 0.82 -30.18
C GLY A 430 14.25 0.42 -28.75
N VAL A 431 13.25 0.17 -27.87
CA VAL A 431 13.45 -0.17 -26.44
C VAL A 431 12.99 -1.59 -26.10
N GLU A 432 12.51 -2.36 -27.08
CA GLU A 432 11.93 -3.70 -26.92
C GLU A 432 12.87 -4.65 -26.16
N ASP A 433 14.18 -4.53 -26.36
CA ASP A 433 15.21 -5.39 -25.76
C ASP A 433 15.41 -5.15 -24.26
N LYS A 434 14.93 -4.04 -23.73
CA LYS A 434 15.13 -3.62 -22.35
C LYS A 434 13.83 -3.49 -21.54
N ILE A 435 12.66 -3.57 -22.19
CA ILE A 435 11.37 -3.41 -21.55
C ILE A 435 10.71 -4.77 -21.34
N ASP A 436 10.24 -5.04 -20.13
CA ASP A 436 9.39 -6.17 -19.79
C ASP A 436 7.93 -5.70 -19.66
N VAL A 437 7.10 -6.02 -20.63
CA VAL A 437 5.68 -5.65 -20.65
C VAL A 437 4.91 -6.58 -19.73
N SER A 438 4.18 -6.00 -18.77
CA SER A 438 3.56 -6.72 -17.65
C SER A 438 2.07 -6.34 -17.52
N PRO A 439 1.13 -7.13 -18.08
CA PRO A 439 -0.29 -6.90 -17.89
C PRO A 439 -0.69 -7.11 -16.42
N LEU A 440 -1.51 -6.20 -15.88
CA LEU A 440 -2.03 -6.27 -14.52
C LEU A 440 -3.42 -6.90 -14.50
N PHE A 441 -3.55 -7.99 -13.74
CA PHE A 441 -4.80 -8.68 -13.45
C PHE A 441 -5.31 -8.26 -12.08
N GLU A 442 -6.26 -7.32 -12.04
CA GLU A 442 -6.83 -6.77 -10.81
C GLU A 442 -8.35 -6.57 -10.86
N THR A 443 -8.95 -6.55 -12.06
CA THR A 443 -10.39 -6.43 -12.23
C THR A 443 -11.08 -7.80 -12.13
N GLU A 444 -12.38 -7.80 -11.82
CA GLU A 444 -13.17 -9.04 -11.79
C GLU A 444 -13.11 -9.76 -13.14
N THR A 445 -13.27 -9.04 -14.25
CA THR A 445 -13.18 -9.56 -15.61
C THR A 445 -11.80 -10.18 -15.90
N ALA A 446 -10.71 -9.48 -15.55
CA ALA A 446 -9.35 -9.96 -15.77
C ALA A 446 -9.07 -11.26 -14.99
N LEU A 447 -9.54 -11.37 -13.74
CA LEU A 447 -9.36 -12.56 -12.92
C LEU A 447 -10.24 -13.74 -13.39
N GLU A 448 -11.44 -13.48 -13.91
CA GLU A 448 -12.33 -14.52 -14.42
C GLU A 448 -11.86 -15.08 -15.77
N HIS A 449 -11.43 -14.20 -16.67
CA HIS A 449 -11.05 -14.54 -18.04
C HIS A 449 -9.54 -14.58 -18.27
N GLY A 450 -8.73 -14.36 -17.26
CA GLY A 450 -7.28 -14.28 -17.37
C GLY A 450 -6.61 -15.49 -17.97
N GLY A 451 -7.15 -16.71 -17.75
CA GLY A 451 -6.64 -17.91 -18.41
C GLY A 451 -6.78 -17.84 -19.93
N ARG A 452 -7.94 -17.43 -20.46
CA ARG A 452 -8.16 -17.23 -21.90
C ARG A 452 -7.30 -16.11 -22.47
N PHE A 453 -7.11 -15.04 -21.69
CA PHE A 453 -6.19 -13.96 -22.04
C PHE A 453 -4.76 -14.49 -22.23
N LEU A 454 -4.25 -15.28 -21.29
CA LEU A 454 -2.90 -15.86 -21.36
C LEU A 454 -2.77 -16.84 -22.53
N ASP A 455 -3.74 -17.72 -22.73
CA ASP A 455 -3.78 -18.64 -23.87
C ASP A 455 -3.71 -17.87 -25.20
N ALA A 456 -4.51 -16.81 -25.35
CA ALA A 456 -4.51 -16.00 -26.56
C ALA A 456 -3.21 -15.19 -26.74
N LEU A 457 -2.64 -14.62 -25.67
CA LEU A 457 -1.40 -13.86 -25.75
C LEU A 457 -0.19 -14.73 -26.08
N LEU A 458 -0.06 -15.90 -25.43
CA LEU A 458 1.08 -16.78 -25.64
C LEU A 458 1.00 -17.54 -26.97
N ALA A 459 -0.19 -17.64 -27.57
CA ALA A 459 -0.35 -18.15 -28.92
C ALA A 459 0.14 -17.17 -30.01
N GLU A 460 0.39 -15.89 -29.68
CA GLU A 460 0.88 -14.90 -30.63
C GLU A 460 2.38 -15.07 -30.91
N ASP A 461 2.75 -15.36 -32.18
CA ASP A 461 4.14 -15.55 -32.61
C ASP A 461 5.02 -14.36 -32.18
N THR A 462 4.56 -13.15 -32.45
CA THR A 462 5.30 -11.92 -32.12
C THR A 462 5.56 -11.81 -30.63
N PHE A 463 4.62 -12.22 -29.78
CA PHE A 463 4.82 -12.20 -28.33
C PHE A 463 5.78 -13.30 -27.87
N ARG A 464 5.69 -14.51 -28.47
CA ARG A 464 6.63 -15.60 -28.17
C ARG A 464 8.07 -15.23 -28.53
N ASP A 465 8.29 -14.64 -29.70
CA ASP A 465 9.61 -14.18 -30.13
C ASP A 465 10.17 -13.13 -29.17
N TYR A 466 9.32 -12.17 -28.76
CA TYR A 466 9.67 -11.19 -27.74
C TYR A 466 10.00 -11.85 -26.40
N ALA A 467 9.19 -12.77 -25.92
CA ALA A 467 9.40 -13.46 -24.64
C ALA A 467 10.72 -14.25 -24.64
N LYS A 468 11.02 -14.98 -25.73
CA LYS A 468 12.31 -15.67 -25.92
C LYS A 468 13.49 -14.70 -25.94
N LYS A 469 13.37 -13.58 -26.63
CA LYS A 469 14.40 -12.52 -26.66
C LYS A 469 14.64 -11.89 -25.29
N ARG A 470 13.56 -11.66 -24.51
CA ARG A 470 13.65 -11.17 -23.15
C ARG A 470 14.11 -12.21 -22.11
N GLY A 471 13.97 -13.51 -22.43
CA GLY A 471 14.20 -14.63 -21.53
C GLY A 471 13.19 -14.72 -20.40
N ARG A 472 12.04 -13.99 -20.49
CA ARG A 472 10.99 -13.97 -19.46
C ARG A 472 9.64 -13.52 -19.98
N ILE A 473 8.58 -14.01 -19.33
CA ILE A 473 7.21 -13.52 -19.45
C ILE A 473 6.85 -12.85 -18.13
N ALA A 474 6.45 -11.60 -18.17
CA ALA A 474 6.10 -10.81 -17.00
C ALA A 474 4.58 -10.63 -16.90
N ILE A 475 4.01 -10.90 -15.71
CA ILE A 475 2.63 -10.54 -15.34
C ILE A 475 2.62 -9.84 -14.00
N GLN A 476 1.57 -9.05 -13.76
CA GLN A 476 1.30 -8.43 -12.47
C GLN A 476 -0.07 -8.88 -11.95
N THR A 477 -0.18 -9.13 -10.64
CA THR A 477 -1.44 -9.45 -9.96
C THR A 477 -1.70 -8.43 -8.87
N GLY A 478 -2.91 -7.86 -8.85
CA GLY A 478 -3.30 -6.81 -7.91
C GLY A 478 -4.28 -7.33 -6.88
N PHE A 479 -3.92 -7.25 -5.59
CA PHE A 479 -4.74 -7.70 -4.47
C PHE A 479 -5.65 -6.60 -3.90
N SER A 480 -5.25 -5.33 -4.03
CA SER A 480 -5.98 -4.21 -3.43
C SER A 480 -7.34 -3.98 -4.10
N ASP A 481 -7.35 -3.82 -5.43
CA ASP A 481 -8.59 -3.60 -6.19
C ASP A 481 -9.39 -4.90 -6.32
N ALA A 482 -8.75 -6.05 -6.56
CA ALA A 482 -9.43 -7.33 -6.56
C ALA A 482 -10.15 -7.60 -5.23
N GLY A 483 -9.47 -7.39 -4.09
CA GLY A 483 -10.07 -7.56 -2.77
C GLY A 483 -11.20 -6.59 -2.47
N ARG A 484 -11.18 -5.39 -3.04
CA ARG A 484 -12.25 -4.41 -2.90
C ARG A 484 -13.55 -4.84 -3.58
N PHE A 485 -13.47 -5.53 -4.73
CA PHE A 485 -14.64 -5.89 -5.53
C PHE A 485 -15.13 -7.32 -5.32
N VAL A 486 -14.23 -8.27 -5.09
CA VAL A 486 -14.59 -9.69 -4.96
C VAL A 486 -14.26 -10.31 -3.59
N GLY A 487 -13.54 -9.58 -2.74
CA GLY A 487 -13.05 -10.04 -1.45
C GLY A 487 -11.65 -10.64 -1.51
N GLN A 488 -10.90 -10.59 -0.39
CA GLN A 488 -9.49 -10.96 -0.34
C GLN A 488 -9.24 -12.45 -0.56
N ILE A 489 -10.05 -13.31 0.04
CA ILE A 489 -9.89 -14.77 -0.10
C ILE A 489 -10.24 -15.23 -1.52
N PRO A 490 -11.40 -14.86 -2.10
CA PRO A 490 -11.68 -15.18 -3.50
C PRO A 490 -10.66 -14.59 -4.47
N ALA A 491 -10.17 -13.39 -4.24
CA ALA A 491 -9.13 -12.77 -5.06
C ALA A 491 -7.84 -13.59 -5.04
N ALA A 492 -7.36 -13.99 -3.84
CA ALA A 492 -6.15 -14.80 -3.70
C ALA A 492 -6.27 -16.15 -4.41
N LEU A 493 -7.41 -16.85 -4.30
CA LEU A 493 -7.65 -18.11 -4.97
C LEU A 493 -7.80 -17.97 -6.50
N ALA A 494 -8.39 -16.87 -6.98
CA ALA A 494 -8.47 -16.58 -8.42
C ALA A 494 -7.10 -16.27 -9.02
N ILE A 495 -6.28 -15.49 -8.32
CA ILE A 495 -4.91 -15.18 -8.70
C ILE A 495 -4.06 -16.47 -8.74
N GLU A 496 -4.17 -17.31 -7.74
CA GLU A 496 -3.48 -18.61 -7.70
C GLU A 496 -3.84 -19.51 -8.89
N ARG A 497 -5.12 -19.54 -9.25
CA ARG A 497 -5.58 -20.25 -10.47
C ARG A 497 -4.97 -19.64 -11.74
N LEU A 498 -4.91 -18.30 -11.83
CA LEU A 498 -4.29 -17.61 -12.96
C LEU A 498 -2.80 -17.95 -13.10
N GLN A 499 -2.07 -18.00 -11.98
CA GLN A 499 -0.66 -18.40 -11.94
C GLN A 499 -0.47 -19.83 -12.45
N GLY A 500 -1.36 -20.77 -12.06
CA GLY A 500 -1.36 -22.13 -12.57
C GLY A 500 -1.63 -22.20 -14.08
N ARG A 501 -2.58 -21.38 -14.59
CA ARG A 501 -2.86 -21.27 -16.03
C ARG A 501 -1.70 -20.68 -16.81
N LEU A 502 -0.94 -19.74 -16.25
CA LEU A 502 0.29 -19.23 -16.87
C LEU A 502 1.30 -20.36 -17.12
N ALA A 503 1.56 -21.20 -16.10
CA ALA A 503 2.48 -22.34 -16.24
C ALA A 503 2.02 -23.33 -17.32
N GLU A 504 0.70 -23.61 -17.41
CA GLU A 504 0.12 -24.48 -18.43
C GLU A 504 0.23 -23.87 -19.84
N ALA A 505 -0.06 -22.58 -19.98
CA ALA A 505 0.01 -21.88 -21.25
C ALA A 505 1.46 -21.74 -21.75
N MET A 506 2.44 -21.56 -20.84
CA MET A 506 3.86 -21.54 -21.19
C MET A 506 4.32 -22.92 -21.75
N GLU A 507 3.95 -24.01 -21.08
CA GLU A 507 4.24 -25.37 -21.55
C GLU A 507 3.60 -25.64 -22.93
N ALA A 508 2.31 -25.30 -23.08
CA ALA A 508 1.57 -25.54 -24.34
C ALA A 508 2.13 -24.74 -25.55
N ASN A 509 2.86 -23.65 -25.30
CA ASN A 509 3.47 -22.79 -26.31
C ASN A 509 5.00 -22.93 -26.41
N GLU A 510 5.58 -23.99 -25.85
CA GLU A 510 7.03 -24.28 -25.89
C GLU A 510 7.90 -23.14 -25.33
N LEU A 511 7.49 -22.59 -24.15
CA LEU A 511 8.16 -21.49 -23.47
C LEU A 511 8.69 -21.91 -22.08
N THR A 512 9.06 -23.18 -21.90
CA THR A 512 9.56 -23.71 -20.63
C THR A 512 10.99 -23.26 -20.31
N ASP A 513 11.75 -22.86 -21.33
CA ASP A 513 13.08 -22.25 -21.23
C ASP A 513 13.07 -20.76 -20.86
N VAL A 514 11.89 -20.14 -20.86
CA VAL A 514 11.64 -18.74 -20.52
C VAL A 514 11.19 -18.61 -19.05
N ALA A 515 11.70 -17.63 -18.32
CA ALA A 515 11.29 -17.42 -16.93
C ALA A 515 9.86 -16.85 -16.83
N ALA A 516 9.13 -17.28 -15.81
CA ALA A 516 7.89 -16.66 -15.41
C ALA A 516 8.14 -15.61 -14.31
N LEU A 517 8.00 -14.33 -14.64
CA LEU A 517 8.11 -13.24 -13.70
C LEU A 517 6.71 -12.84 -13.24
N ILE A 518 6.46 -12.98 -11.93
CA ILE A 518 5.16 -12.71 -11.34
C ILE A 518 5.29 -11.64 -10.27
N PHE A 519 4.76 -10.45 -10.57
CA PHE A 519 4.71 -9.36 -9.62
C PHE A 519 3.41 -9.37 -8.82
N ASN A 520 3.50 -9.80 -7.56
CA ASN A 520 2.38 -9.80 -6.64
C ASN A 520 2.29 -8.46 -5.90
N THR A 521 1.37 -7.61 -6.34
CA THR A 521 1.16 -6.27 -5.78
C THR A 521 0.11 -6.32 -4.69
N HIS A 522 0.53 -6.34 -3.44
CA HIS A 522 -0.35 -6.30 -2.26
C HIS A 522 0.07 -5.18 -1.30
N GLY A 523 -0.85 -4.75 -0.41
CA GLY A 523 -0.54 -3.82 0.66
C GLY A 523 0.09 -4.50 1.88
N GLU A 524 0.27 -3.73 2.95
CA GLU A 524 0.76 -4.26 4.23
C GLU A 524 -0.37 -4.67 5.18
N SER A 525 -1.62 -4.28 4.87
CA SER A 525 -2.80 -4.69 5.62
C SER A 525 -3.45 -5.95 5.04
N MET A 526 -4.16 -6.70 5.89
CA MET A 526 -4.93 -7.87 5.47
C MET A 526 -6.05 -7.51 4.48
N GLY A 527 -6.62 -6.33 4.57
CA GLY A 527 -7.64 -5.82 3.64
C GLY A 527 -7.10 -5.52 2.25
N ARG A 528 -5.77 -5.55 2.07
CA ARG A 528 -5.09 -5.28 0.79
C ARG A 528 -4.13 -6.40 0.37
N GLY A 529 -4.33 -7.60 0.90
CA GLY A 529 -3.67 -8.82 0.45
C GLY A 529 -2.46 -9.28 1.24
N ALA A 530 -2.05 -8.59 2.32
CA ALA A 530 -1.00 -9.08 3.19
C ALA A 530 -1.54 -10.12 4.18
N HIS A 531 -0.79 -11.18 4.40
CA HIS A 531 -1.06 -12.11 5.49
C HIS A 531 -0.39 -11.62 6.78
N PRO A 532 -1.12 -11.45 7.92
CA PRO A 532 -0.62 -10.70 9.08
C PRO A 532 0.19 -11.53 10.07
N VAL A 533 0.30 -12.85 9.90
CA VAL A 533 0.77 -13.75 10.98
C VAL A 533 2.27 -13.96 10.97
N SER A 534 2.88 -14.25 9.81
CA SER A 534 4.31 -14.53 9.70
C SER A 534 4.87 -14.05 8.35
N MET A 535 6.19 -13.90 8.25
CA MET A 535 6.85 -13.60 6.97
C MET A 535 6.63 -14.74 5.97
N LYS A 536 6.65 -15.99 6.41
CA LYS A 536 6.34 -17.14 5.55
C LYS A 536 4.95 -17.02 4.94
N ASP A 537 3.92 -16.79 5.76
CA ASP A 537 2.56 -16.63 5.25
C ASP A 537 2.43 -15.38 4.35
N ARG A 538 3.13 -14.27 4.66
CA ARG A 538 3.15 -13.06 3.81
C ARG A 538 3.70 -13.34 2.42
N LEU A 539 4.71 -14.19 2.29
CA LEU A 539 5.30 -14.59 1.00
C LEU A 539 4.48 -15.66 0.28
N GLU A 540 3.91 -16.61 1.01
CA GLU A 540 3.17 -17.74 0.44
C GLU A 540 1.69 -17.43 0.13
N TRP A 541 1.10 -16.41 0.77
CA TRP A 541 -0.29 -16.05 0.50
C TRP A 541 -0.53 -15.60 -0.95
N PRO A 542 0.27 -14.67 -1.54
CA PRO A 542 0.10 -14.22 -2.91
C PRO A 542 0.66 -15.19 -3.97
N LEU A 543 1.59 -16.08 -3.59
CA LEU A 543 2.22 -17.05 -4.47
C LEU A 543 2.43 -18.36 -3.71
N SER A 544 1.39 -19.18 -3.68
CA SER A 544 1.34 -20.37 -2.85
C SER A 544 2.36 -21.45 -3.28
N PRO A 545 2.77 -22.33 -2.34
CA PRO A 545 3.60 -23.48 -2.67
C PRO A 545 2.99 -24.34 -3.78
N TRP A 546 1.66 -24.43 -3.87
CA TRP A 546 0.98 -25.14 -4.94
C TRP A 546 1.16 -24.44 -6.31
N ALA A 547 1.01 -23.13 -6.37
CA ALA A 547 1.25 -22.37 -7.61
C ALA A 547 2.71 -22.51 -8.04
N ARG A 548 3.67 -22.30 -7.13
CA ARG A 548 5.12 -22.44 -7.39
C ARG A 548 5.46 -23.82 -7.95
N ARG A 549 4.88 -24.89 -7.39
CA ARG A 549 5.09 -26.25 -7.85
C ARG A 549 4.62 -26.49 -9.29
N ARG A 550 3.59 -25.76 -9.78
CA ARG A 550 3.14 -25.86 -11.18
C ARG A 550 4.24 -25.45 -12.16
N PHE A 551 5.04 -24.46 -11.80
CA PHE A 551 6.22 -24.04 -12.58
C PHE A 551 7.37 -25.04 -12.42
N ALA A 552 7.70 -25.44 -11.20
CA ALA A 552 8.78 -26.37 -10.93
C ALA A 552 8.61 -27.73 -11.67
N ARG A 553 7.40 -28.30 -11.68
CA ARG A 553 7.08 -29.55 -12.41
C ARG A 553 7.28 -29.46 -13.92
N ARG A 554 7.26 -28.24 -14.47
CA ARG A 554 7.45 -27.99 -15.91
C ARG A 554 8.84 -27.51 -16.25
N GLY A 555 9.73 -27.46 -15.26
CA GLY A 555 11.08 -26.91 -15.42
C GLY A 555 11.11 -25.42 -15.72
N ILE A 556 10.00 -24.69 -15.48
CA ILE A 556 9.90 -23.25 -15.72
C ILE A 556 10.52 -22.52 -14.52
N ARG A 557 11.51 -21.69 -14.79
CA ARG A 557 12.13 -20.83 -13.79
C ARG A 557 11.14 -19.75 -13.33
N LEU A 558 10.94 -19.62 -12.02
CA LEU A 558 10.06 -18.64 -11.43
C LEU A 558 10.87 -17.45 -10.89
N GLU A 559 10.50 -16.23 -11.27
CA GLU A 559 11.03 -14.97 -10.77
C GLU A 559 9.93 -14.22 -9.99
N PRO A 560 9.81 -14.40 -8.67
CA PRO A 560 8.81 -13.69 -7.87
C PRO A 560 9.19 -12.23 -7.66
N GLU A 561 8.23 -11.31 -7.82
CA GLU A 561 8.31 -9.93 -7.36
C GLU A 561 7.26 -9.66 -6.30
N VAL A 562 7.62 -8.97 -5.21
CA VAL A 562 6.73 -8.68 -4.09
C VAL A 562 6.84 -7.20 -3.71
N SER A 563 5.67 -6.56 -3.52
CA SER A 563 5.59 -5.16 -3.12
C SER A 563 5.83 -4.95 -1.63
N PHE A 564 6.54 -3.84 -1.33
CA PHE A 564 6.63 -3.21 -0.02
C PHE A 564 6.15 -1.76 -0.21
N GLN A 565 4.96 -1.46 0.32
CA GLN A 565 4.27 -0.22 -0.02
C GLN A 565 4.72 0.96 0.84
N GLY A 566 4.82 2.12 0.25
CA GLY A 566 5.30 3.36 0.86
C GLY A 566 4.73 3.64 2.25
N GLY A 567 5.56 4.00 3.19
CA GLY A 567 5.25 4.14 4.61
C GLY A 567 5.28 2.81 5.35
N ASP A 568 4.19 2.09 5.41
CA ASP A 568 4.09 0.82 6.17
C ASP A 568 5.09 -0.25 5.72
N GLY A 569 5.26 -0.42 4.41
CA GLY A 569 6.19 -1.41 3.85
C GLY A 569 7.66 -1.01 4.01
N TYR A 570 7.95 0.27 4.17
CA TYR A 570 9.32 0.73 4.39
C TYR A 570 9.82 0.46 5.81
N LEU A 571 8.92 0.20 6.76
CA LEU A 571 9.29 -0.23 8.13
C LEU A 571 10.07 -1.55 8.15
N TRP A 572 9.82 -2.46 7.19
CA TRP A 572 10.60 -3.70 7.06
C TRP A 572 12.09 -3.45 6.81
N PHE A 573 12.43 -2.25 6.34
CA PHE A 573 13.76 -1.75 6.05
C PHE A 573 14.07 -0.47 6.85
N GLY A 574 13.38 -0.29 7.99
CA GLY A 574 13.46 0.93 8.80
C GLY A 574 14.78 1.13 9.54
N THR A 575 15.52 0.03 9.79
CA THR A 575 16.90 0.03 10.32
C THR A 575 17.74 -1.00 9.56
N PRO A 576 19.10 -0.95 9.65
CA PRO A 576 19.96 -1.97 9.06
C PRO A 576 19.65 -3.39 9.57
N GLU A 577 19.31 -3.55 10.85
CA GLU A 577 18.97 -4.83 11.47
C GLU A 577 17.67 -5.39 10.91
N LEU A 578 16.62 -4.55 10.81
CA LEU A 578 15.36 -4.95 10.21
C LEU A 578 15.51 -5.30 8.72
N ALA A 579 16.31 -4.55 7.97
CA ALA A 579 16.60 -4.85 6.58
C ALA A 579 17.29 -6.22 6.44
N LEU A 580 18.28 -6.50 7.26
CA LEU A 580 18.99 -7.79 7.26
C LEU A 580 18.04 -8.93 7.67
N ALA A 581 17.25 -8.74 8.72
CA ALA A 581 16.27 -9.73 9.17
C ALA A 581 15.21 -10.02 8.09
N THR A 582 14.75 -8.99 7.37
CA THR A 582 13.83 -9.15 6.24
C THR A 582 14.44 -10.04 5.15
N LEU A 583 15.67 -9.76 4.71
CA LEU A 583 16.35 -10.56 3.69
C LEU A 583 16.66 -11.98 4.19
N GLY A 584 17.08 -12.14 5.44
CA GLY A 584 17.33 -13.43 6.06
C GLY A 584 16.06 -14.31 6.12
N ASN A 585 14.92 -13.73 6.49
CA ASN A 585 13.63 -14.43 6.48
C ASN A 585 13.16 -14.80 5.07
N ILE A 586 13.42 -13.97 4.04
CA ILE A 586 13.18 -14.32 2.64
C ILE A 586 14.07 -15.51 2.24
N ALA A 587 15.34 -15.51 2.63
CA ALA A 587 16.29 -16.58 2.32
C ALA A 587 15.99 -17.91 3.06
N LYS A 588 15.35 -17.84 4.23
CA LYS A 588 14.84 -19.05 4.93
C LYS A 588 13.63 -19.67 4.21
N ASN A 589 12.85 -18.88 3.46
CA ASN A 589 11.65 -19.31 2.77
C ASN A 589 11.61 -18.72 1.33
N PRO A 590 12.53 -19.11 0.43
CA PRO A 590 12.64 -18.47 -0.88
C PRO A 590 11.37 -18.62 -1.72
N PRO A 591 10.73 -17.53 -2.16
CA PRO A 591 9.44 -17.60 -2.87
C PRO A 591 9.53 -18.26 -4.25
N ARG A 592 10.73 -18.42 -4.81
CA ARG A 592 10.92 -19.09 -6.10
C ARG A 592 10.98 -20.64 -5.98
N GLU A 593 11.28 -21.15 -4.78
CA GLU A 593 11.52 -22.57 -4.58
C GLU A 593 10.22 -23.34 -4.34
N ALA A 594 10.11 -24.52 -4.90
CA ALA A 594 9.06 -25.47 -4.61
C ALA A 594 9.58 -26.89 -4.90
N ASP A 595 9.21 -27.84 -4.03
CA ASP A 595 9.45 -29.27 -4.28
C ASP A 595 8.45 -29.77 -5.34
N PRO A 596 8.92 -30.19 -6.55
CA PRO A 596 8.04 -30.68 -7.60
C PRO A 596 7.30 -31.98 -7.21
N ASP A 597 7.88 -32.78 -6.31
CA ASP A 597 7.39 -34.09 -5.92
C ASP A 597 6.52 -34.05 -4.65
N ALA A 598 6.43 -32.92 -3.99
CA ALA A 598 5.58 -32.74 -2.80
C ALA A 598 4.14 -33.22 -3.04
N PRO A 599 3.49 -33.86 -2.08
CA PRO A 599 2.11 -34.30 -2.24
C PRO A 599 1.17 -33.11 -2.49
N THR A 600 0.14 -33.36 -3.32
CA THR A 600 -0.86 -32.31 -3.59
C THR A 600 -1.67 -32.07 -2.31
N ASP A 601 -1.74 -30.80 -1.88
CA ASP A 601 -2.51 -30.36 -0.74
C ASP A 601 -4.00 -30.77 -0.89
N MET A 602 -4.64 -31.10 0.23
CA MET A 602 -6.01 -31.60 0.26
C MET A 602 -7.02 -30.63 -0.36
N PHE A 603 -6.80 -29.32 -0.20
CA PHE A 603 -7.64 -28.28 -0.81
C PHE A 603 -7.75 -28.41 -2.33
N TYR A 604 -6.68 -28.82 -2.98
CA TYR A 604 -6.63 -29.01 -4.45
C TYR A 604 -6.94 -30.45 -4.89
N ARG A 605 -6.97 -31.40 -3.96
CA ARG A 605 -7.40 -32.79 -4.23
C ARG A 605 -8.91 -32.91 -4.23
N ARG A 606 -9.58 -32.21 -3.30
CA ARG A 606 -11.04 -32.17 -3.14
C ARG A 606 -11.63 -31.01 -3.94
N THR A 607 -11.43 -31.04 -5.27
CA THR A 607 -11.92 -29.98 -6.18
C THR A 607 -13.42 -29.84 -6.19
N ASP A 608 -14.16 -30.94 -5.95
CA ASP A 608 -15.60 -30.97 -5.75
C ASP A 608 -16.02 -30.00 -4.64
N LEU A 609 -15.37 -30.08 -3.49
CA LEU A 609 -15.72 -29.30 -2.30
C LEU A 609 -15.09 -27.90 -2.32
N SER A 610 -13.79 -27.78 -2.65
CA SER A 610 -13.07 -26.51 -2.63
C SER A 610 -13.53 -25.53 -3.71
N LEU A 611 -13.93 -26.01 -4.90
CA LEU A 611 -14.44 -25.16 -5.96
C LEU A 611 -15.83 -24.59 -5.63
N ASP A 612 -16.70 -25.43 -5.07
CA ASP A 612 -18.03 -24.98 -4.66
C ASP A 612 -17.94 -24.01 -3.48
N PHE A 613 -17.03 -24.25 -2.54
CA PHE A 613 -16.74 -23.34 -1.45
C PHE A 613 -16.19 -21.99 -1.97
N TYR A 614 -15.23 -22.01 -2.90
CA TYR A 614 -14.72 -20.81 -3.56
C TYR A 614 -15.84 -20.00 -4.21
N ARG A 615 -16.69 -20.66 -5.00
CA ARG A 615 -17.83 -20.02 -5.68
C ARG A 615 -18.82 -19.41 -4.69
N ALA A 616 -19.08 -20.11 -3.60
CA ALA A 616 -19.97 -19.65 -2.55
C ALA A 616 -19.42 -18.41 -1.84
N ILE A 617 -18.14 -18.41 -1.42
CA ILE A 617 -17.49 -17.24 -0.80
C ILE A 617 -17.53 -16.05 -1.75
N ARG A 618 -17.11 -16.24 -3.00
CA ARG A 618 -17.09 -15.18 -4.01
C ARG A 618 -18.46 -14.55 -4.18
N ARG A 619 -19.50 -15.37 -4.31
CA ARG A 619 -20.88 -14.90 -4.46
C ARG A 619 -21.35 -14.10 -3.25
N VAL A 620 -21.13 -14.59 -2.05
CA VAL A 620 -21.59 -13.91 -0.83
C VAL A 620 -20.84 -12.62 -0.59
N GLN A 621 -19.50 -12.59 -0.76
CA GLN A 621 -18.73 -11.37 -0.64
C GLN A 621 -19.12 -10.35 -1.71
N HIS A 622 -19.25 -10.74 -2.96
CA HIS A 622 -19.70 -9.85 -4.02
C HIS A 622 -21.05 -9.20 -3.70
N MET A 623 -22.04 -10.00 -3.24
CA MET A 623 -23.34 -9.45 -2.84
C MET A 623 -23.25 -8.41 -1.70
N HIS A 624 -22.29 -8.57 -0.77
CA HIS A 624 -22.05 -7.57 0.26
C HIS A 624 -21.45 -6.30 -0.34
N LEU A 625 -20.35 -6.46 -1.10
CA LEU A 625 -19.54 -5.35 -1.59
C LEU A 625 -20.25 -4.48 -2.62
N VAL A 626 -21.13 -5.03 -3.46
CA VAL A 626 -21.90 -4.26 -4.46
C VAL A 626 -23.23 -3.69 -3.92
N SER A 627 -23.61 -3.99 -2.67
CA SER A 627 -24.90 -3.54 -2.15
C SER A 627 -24.90 -2.05 -1.83
N ASP A 628 -26.01 -1.35 -2.16
CA ASP A 628 -26.20 0.05 -1.79
C ASP A 628 -26.09 0.28 -0.28
N THR A 629 -26.57 -0.66 0.52
CA THR A 629 -26.45 -0.60 1.98
C THR A 629 -25.00 -0.51 2.42
N TYR A 630 -24.13 -1.32 1.83
CA TYR A 630 -22.70 -1.29 2.13
C TYR A 630 -22.07 0.01 1.67
N SER A 631 -22.27 0.39 0.40
CA SER A 631 -21.72 1.61 -0.17
C SER A 631 -22.09 2.85 0.64
N ARG A 632 -23.38 2.98 1.01
CA ARG A 632 -23.89 4.10 1.81
C ARG A 632 -23.39 4.10 3.24
N ALA A 633 -23.15 2.94 3.85
CA ALA A 633 -22.57 2.88 5.20
C ALA A 633 -21.12 3.33 5.23
N ILE A 634 -20.28 2.85 4.30
CA ILE A 634 -18.86 3.21 4.27
C ILE A 634 -18.62 4.65 3.82
N THR A 635 -19.56 5.26 3.11
CA THR A 635 -19.48 6.67 2.68
C THR A 635 -20.23 7.64 3.58
N ALA A 636 -20.82 7.17 4.69
CA ALA A 636 -21.62 7.99 5.61
C ALA A 636 -20.85 9.19 6.17
N PHE A 637 -19.55 9.02 6.40
CA PHE A 637 -18.62 10.07 6.85
C PHE A 637 -17.66 10.52 5.71
N GLY A 638 -17.97 10.21 4.47
CA GLY A 638 -17.03 10.43 3.37
C GLY A 638 -15.67 9.75 3.63
N LEU A 639 -14.61 10.51 3.52
CA LEU A 639 -13.25 10.11 3.92
C LEU A 639 -12.76 10.86 5.18
N GLY A 640 -13.64 11.59 5.86
CA GLY A 640 -13.28 12.45 6.98
C GLY A 640 -12.81 11.71 8.24
N LEU A 641 -12.94 10.37 8.29
CA LEU A 641 -12.30 9.55 9.34
C LEU A 641 -10.81 9.29 9.08
N LEU A 642 -10.25 9.71 7.95
CA LEU A 642 -8.91 9.32 7.51
C LEU A 642 -7.97 10.52 7.46
N ASN A 643 -6.73 10.30 7.89
CA ASN A 643 -5.62 11.20 7.59
C ASN A 643 -5.18 11.06 6.14
N ASP A 644 -4.58 12.11 5.57
CA ASP A 644 -3.82 11.98 4.33
C ASP A 644 -2.56 11.14 4.59
N THR A 645 -2.30 10.21 3.70
CA THR A 645 -1.20 9.24 3.81
C THR A 645 -0.25 9.28 2.62
N GLY A 646 -0.35 10.28 1.75
CA GLY A 646 0.52 10.46 0.60
C GLY A 646 0.21 11.72 -0.19
N SER A 647 1.06 12.02 -1.16
CA SER A 647 0.91 13.15 -2.08
C SER A 647 -0.28 12.99 -3.05
N ARG A 648 -0.74 11.77 -3.25
CA ARG A 648 -1.85 11.43 -4.15
C ARG A 648 -3.20 11.70 -3.47
N ARG A 649 -4.09 12.42 -4.14
CA ARG A 649 -5.45 12.65 -3.64
C ARG A 649 -6.17 11.31 -3.39
N SER A 650 -6.84 11.20 -2.25
CA SER A 650 -7.59 10.01 -1.84
C SER A 650 -8.83 9.74 -2.71
N ARG A 651 -9.35 10.77 -3.41
CA ARG A 651 -10.50 10.69 -4.32
C ARG A 651 -10.09 10.83 -5.78
N ARG A 652 -10.79 10.14 -6.69
CA ARG A 652 -10.57 10.25 -8.14
C ARG A 652 -11.14 11.55 -8.75
N GLN A 653 -12.15 12.16 -8.13
CA GLN A 653 -12.75 13.43 -8.54
C GLN A 653 -13.26 14.21 -7.32
N SER A 654 -13.10 15.53 -7.34
CA SER A 654 -13.59 16.45 -6.31
C SER A 654 -14.83 17.18 -6.80
N ASP A 655 -16.01 16.62 -6.57
CA ASP A 655 -17.27 17.33 -6.85
C ASP A 655 -18.10 17.42 -5.57
N LEU A 656 -18.41 18.65 -5.12
CA LEU A 656 -19.07 18.97 -3.86
C LEU A 656 -20.47 18.35 -3.74
N ASN A 657 -21.16 18.13 -4.85
CA ASN A 657 -22.51 17.53 -4.90
C ASN A 657 -22.52 16.01 -4.99
N ALA A 658 -21.37 15.38 -5.27
CA ALA A 658 -21.25 13.93 -5.44
C ALA A 658 -21.13 13.16 -4.11
N ASP A 659 -20.82 13.85 -2.99
CA ASP A 659 -20.51 13.20 -1.71
C ASP A 659 -21.72 12.50 -1.08
N ARG A 660 -22.94 12.91 -1.38
CA ARG A 660 -24.16 12.24 -0.88
C ARG A 660 -24.45 10.88 -1.51
N LYS A 661 -23.81 10.55 -2.65
CA LYS A 661 -23.99 9.30 -3.40
C LYS A 661 -22.69 8.74 -3.95
N MET A 662 -21.59 8.83 -3.21
CA MET A 662 -20.30 8.31 -3.65
C MET A 662 -20.38 6.80 -3.89
N SER A 663 -20.00 6.35 -5.08
CA SER A 663 -19.89 4.93 -5.40
C SER A 663 -18.53 4.37 -4.98
N LEU A 664 -18.46 3.06 -4.75
CA LEU A 664 -17.18 2.39 -4.46
C LEU A 664 -16.10 2.61 -5.51
N ARG A 665 -16.49 2.83 -6.77
CA ARG A 665 -15.57 3.11 -7.88
C ARG A 665 -14.87 4.47 -7.75
N GLN A 666 -15.46 5.41 -7.02
CA GLN A 666 -14.90 6.75 -6.79
C GLN A 666 -13.87 6.76 -5.65
N ILE A 667 -13.92 5.79 -4.74
CA ILE A 667 -12.96 5.64 -3.63
C ILE A 667 -11.82 4.74 -4.08
N ARG A 668 -10.56 5.13 -3.81
CA ARG A 668 -9.37 4.30 -4.07
C ARG A 668 -9.29 3.15 -3.07
N ALA A 669 -8.53 2.10 -3.41
CA ALA A 669 -8.43 0.89 -2.59
C ALA A 669 -7.89 1.16 -1.17
N ILE A 670 -6.87 2.02 -1.00
CA ILE A 670 -6.30 2.36 0.31
C ILE A 670 -7.35 3.03 1.20
N PRO A 671 -7.98 4.17 0.81
CA PRO A 671 -9.02 4.79 1.61
C PRO A 671 -10.20 3.87 1.89
N HIS A 672 -10.64 3.06 0.91
CA HIS A 672 -11.73 2.11 1.11
C HIS A 672 -11.43 1.15 2.28
N ASN A 673 -10.27 0.50 2.25
CA ASN A 673 -9.90 -0.46 3.29
C ASN A 673 -9.62 0.25 4.63
N ALA A 674 -9.07 1.46 4.60
CA ALA A 674 -8.87 2.27 5.80
C ALA A 674 -10.21 2.62 6.47
N VAL A 675 -11.25 2.98 5.71
CA VAL A 675 -12.60 3.20 6.28
C VAL A 675 -13.14 1.93 6.94
N LEU A 676 -12.91 0.76 6.36
CA LEU A 676 -13.33 -0.51 7.00
C LEU A 676 -12.63 -0.74 8.35
N GLN A 677 -11.35 -0.41 8.45
CA GLN A 677 -10.63 -0.45 9.74
C GLN A 677 -11.27 0.52 10.74
N GLN A 678 -11.57 1.74 10.31
CA GLN A 678 -12.16 2.77 11.15
C GLN A 678 -13.58 2.41 11.61
N LEU A 679 -14.38 1.77 10.78
CA LEU A 679 -15.71 1.27 11.14
C LEU A 679 -15.68 -0.03 11.95
N GLY A 680 -14.50 -0.64 12.14
CA GLY A 680 -14.28 -1.79 12.99
C GLY A 680 -14.73 -3.13 12.41
N TYR A 681 -14.86 -3.26 11.08
CA TYR A 681 -15.18 -4.53 10.44
C TYR A 681 -14.61 -4.68 9.04
N PRO A 682 -13.53 -5.46 8.85
CA PRO A 682 -12.91 -5.69 7.55
C PRO A 682 -13.76 -6.65 6.68
N VAL A 683 -14.87 -6.14 6.15
CA VAL A 683 -15.88 -6.90 5.38
C VAL A 683 -15.25 -7.70 4.24
N ASN A 684 -14.31 -7.10 3.52
CA ASN A 684 -13.67 -7.74 2.36
C ASN A 684 -12.70 -8.89 2.70
N VAL A 685 -12.44 -9.13 3.99
CA VAL A 685 -11.67 -10.29 4.46
C VAL A 685 -12.58 -11.35 5.05
N ILE A 686 -13.51 -10.94 5.92
CA ILE A 686 -14.22 -11.87 6.82
C ILE A 686 -15.62 -12.25 6.34
N ALA A 687 -16.31 -11.33 5.63
CA ALA A 687 -17.70 -11.56 5.25
C ALA A 687 -17.86 -12.71 4.25
N GLY A 688 -18.90 -13.51 4.45
CA GLY A 688 -19.31 -14.59 3.55
C GLY A 688 -18.62 -15.92 3.76
N PHE A 689 -17.52 -15.98 4.52
CA PHE A 689 -16.78 -17.23 4.72
C PHE A 689 -17.60 -18.25 5.52
N GLY A 690 -18.17 -17.81 6.63
CA GLY A 690 -19.05 -18.66 7.45
C GLY A 690 -20.31 -19.10 6.71
N THR A 691 -20.96 -18.16 6.01
CA THR A 691 -22.16 -18.43 5.22
C THR A 691 -21.88 -19.41 4.07
N ALA A 692 -20.72 -19.29 3.41
CA ALA A 692 -20.31 -20.20 2.35
C ALA A 692 -20.06 -21.63 2.84
N ALA A 693 -19.57 -21.78 4.06
CA ALA A 693 -19.29 -23.09 4.66
C ALA A 693 -20.54 -23.80 5.23
N ASP A 694 -21.62 -23.06 5.49
CA ASP A 694 -22.73 -23.57 6.30
C ASP A 694 -23.45 -24.80 5.71
N THR A 695 -23.49 -24.93 4.39
CA THR A 695 -24.14 -26.08 3.73
C THR A 695 -23.43 -27.41 4.00
N ASN A 696 -22.09 -27.40 4.03
CA ASN A 696 -21.24 -28.59 4.21
C ASN A 696 -20.21 -28.32 5.33
N ARG A 697 -20.66 -27.81 6.48
CA ARG A 697 -19.78 -27.23 7.51
C ARG A 697 -18.69 -28.18 7.99
N GLU A 698 -19.06 -29.42 8.34
CA GLU A 698 -18.10 -30.40 8.85
C GLU A 698 -17.06 -30.81 7.82
N GLU A 699 -17.50 -31.04 6.58
CA GLU A 699 -16.56 -31.36 5.48
C GLU A 699 -15.64 -30.20 5.15
N ILE A 700 -16.14 -28.96 5.15
CA ILE A 700 -15.33 -27.77 4.95
C ILE A 700 -14.37 -27.56 6.13
N ALA A 701 -14.82 -27.75 7.38
CA ALA A 701 -13.94 -27.66 8.54
C ALA A 701 -12.78 -28.66 8.45
N ASN A 702 -13.06 -29.91 8.10
CA ASN A 702 -12.04 -30.93 7.90
C ASN A 702 -11.10 -30.59 6.73
N LEU A 703 -11.65 -30.16 5.59
CA LEU A 703 -10.85 -29.72 4.44
C LEU A 703 -9.87 -28.61 4.81
N LEU A 704 -10.34 -27.59 5.56
CA LEU A 704 -9.52 -26.47 5.99
C LEU A 704 -8.41 -26.88 6.99
N LEU A 705 -8.67 -27.89 7.81
CA LEU A 705 -7.70 -28.41 8.78
C LEU A 705 -6.64 -29.33 8.17
N GLU A 706 -7.02 -30.14 7.20
CA GLU A 706 -6.13 -31.07 6.54
C GLU A 706 -5.26 -30.41 5.45
N SER A 707 -5.57 -29.17 5.10
CA SER A 707 -4.92 -28.39 4.08
C SER A 707 -4.07 -27.28 4.66
N GLU A 708 -2.82 -27.13 4.19
CA GLU A 708 -1.97 -25.98 4.55
C GLU A 708 -2.56 -24.68 3.99
N ARG A 709 -3.15 -24.72 2.78
CA ARG A 709 -3.86 -23.56 2.22
C ARG A 709 -5.09 -23.20 3.06
N GLY A 710 -5.83 -24.20 3.51
CA GLY A 710 -6.95 -24.03 4.43
C GLY A 710 -6.54 -23.40 5.74
N LYS A 711 -5.45 -23.87 6.35
CA LYS A 711 -4.89 -23.31 7.58
C LYS A 711 -4.45 -21.85 7.41
N GLN A 712 -3.87 -21.47 6.25
CA GLN A 712 -3.57 -20.07 5.96
C GLN A 712 -4.83 -19.20 5.94
N MET A 713 -5.89 -19.66 5.27
CA MET A 713 -7.18 -18.95 5.25
C MET A 713 -7.75 -18.78 6.67
N LEU A 714 -7.66 -19.80 7.48
CA LEU A 714 -8.15 -19.77 8.87
C LEU A 714 -7.32 -18.82 9.75
N ARG A 715 -5.99 -18.78 9.59
CA ARG A 715 -5.13 -17.82 10.31
C ARG A 715 -5.47 -16.38 9.92
N LEU A 716 -5.70 -16.11 8.64
CA LEU A 716 -6.13 -14.79 8.15
C LEU A 716 -7.48 -14.39 8.74
N LEU A 717 -8.46 -15.29 8.70
CA LEU A 717 -9.81 -15.05 9.25
C LEU A 717 -9.80 -14.78 10.75
N ARG A 718 -9.04 -15.54 11.51
CA ARG A 718 -8.91 -15.34 12.97
C ARG A 718 -8.27 -14.02 13.30
N SER A 719 -7.24 -13.62 12.54
CA SER A 719 -6.62 -12.31 12.70
C SER A 719 -7.61 -11.17 12.41
N ALA A 720 -8.46 -11.34 11.39
CA ALA A 720 -9.51 -10.37 11.07
C ALA A 720 -10.63 -10.35 12.12
N ASP A 721 -11.10 -11.53 12.59
CA ASP A 721 -12.14 -11.64 13.64
C ASP A 721 -11.69 -11.05 14.98
N ALA A 722 -10.42 -11.20 15.34
CA ALA A 722 -9.86 -10.60 16.56
C ALA A 722 -9.99 -9.08 16.60
N LEU A 723 -9.93 -8.43 15.44
CA LEU A 723 -10.02 -6.98 15.28
C LEU A 723 -11.45 -6.49 14.94
N ALA A 724 -12.38 -7.39 14.63
CA ALA A 724 -13.71 -7.06 14.14
C ALA A 724 -14.72 -6.83 15.27
N SER A 725 -15.59 -5.82 15.11
CA SER A 725 -16.70 -5.52 16.00
C SER A 725 -17.93 -5.01 15.25
N ILE A 726 -18.93 -5.85 15.07
CA ILE A 726 -20.22 -5.46 14.46
C ILE A 726 -20.96 -4.46 15.36
N LYS A 727 -20.73 -4.49 16.67
CA LYS A 727 -21.30 -3.52 17.61
C LYS A 727 -20.78 -2.11 17.32
N THR A 728 -19.50 -1.97 16.93
CA THR A 728 -18.94 -0.69 16.50
C THR A 728 -19.63 -0.15 15.23
N VAL A 729 -19.85 -1.03 14.23
CA VAL A 729 -20.61 -0.64 13.01
C VAL A 729 -22.01 -0.14 13.38
N ALA A 730 -22.70 -0.83 14.27
CA ALA A 730 -24.03 -0.42 14.74
C ALA A 730 -23.99 0.91 15.51
N ALA A 731 -22.95 1.13 16.34
CA ALA A 731 -22.78 2.33 17.14
C ALA A 731 -22.71 3.62 16.30
N TYR A 732 -22.03 3.57 15.16
CA TYR A 732 -21.99 4.73 14.25
C TYR A 732 -23.36 5.09 13.68
N GLY A 733 -24.24 4.11 13.49
CA GLY A 733 -25.61 4.35 13.05
C GLY A 733 -26.44 5.14 14.06
N GLU A 734 -26.17 4.96 15.36
CA GLU A 734 -26.91 5.66 16.41
C GLU A 734 -26.63 7.18 16.44
N LEU A 735 -25.50 7.64 15.88
CA LEU A 735 -25.24 9.07 15.72
C LEU A 735 -26.26 9.77 14.79
N PHE A 736 -26.84 9.03 13.85
CA PHE A 736 -27.85 9.51 12.90
C PHE A 736 -29.29 9.13 13.31
N ASN A 737 -29.46 8.62 14.51
CA ASN A 737 -30.77 8.19 15.02
C ASN A 737 -31.51 9.36 15.69
N SER A 738 -32.51 9.91 15.02
CA SER A 738 -33.31 11.03 15.55
C SER A 738 -33.94 10.69 16.90
N ALA A 739 -34.41 9.45 17.09
CA ALA A 739 -35.01 9.02 18.37
C ALA A 739 -34.00 9.01 19.53
N TYR A 740 -32.73 8.70 19.25
CA TYR A 740 -31.66 8.82 20.24
C TYR A 740 -31.52 10.26 20.74
N TRP A 741 -31.39 11.21 19.82
CA TRP A 741 -31.21 12.62 20.18
C TRP A 741 -32.43 13.20 20.89
N ALA A 742 -33.64 12.89 20.44
CA ALA A 742 -34.88 13.32 21.11
C ALA A 742 -35.02 12.74 22.53
N SER A 743 -34.44 11.55 22.79
CA SER A 743 -34.50 10.87 24.08
C SER A 743 -33.42 11.30 25.07
N ARG A 744 -32.32 11.89 24.59
CA ARG A 744 -31.15 12.20 25.41
C ARG A 744 -31.44 13.14 26.57
N PRO A 745 -32.13 14.30 26.40
CA PRO A 745 -32.46 15.24 27.51
C PRO A 745 -33.70 14.82 28.32
N TYR A 746 -34.45 13.79 27.89
CA TYR A 746 -35.78 13.49 28.41
C TYR A 746 -35.83 13.09 29.88
N ARG A 747 -34.75 12.70 30.52
CA ARG A 747 -34.67 12.25 31.91
C ARG A 747 -34.05 13.28 32.85
N GLY A 748 -34.03 14.57 32.47
CA GLY A 748 -33.58 15.67 33.34
C GLY A 748 -32.07 15.74 33.63
N THR A 749 -31.26 14.91 32.98
CA THR A 749 -29.81 14.91 33.25
C THR A 749 -29.02 15.87 32.36
N GLU A 750 -29.63 16.37 31.28
CA GLU A 750 -28.98 17.23 30.27
C GLU A 750 -29.97 18.29 29.74
N GLU A 751 -30.74 18.94 30.65
CA GLU A 751 -31.75 19.93 30.27
C GLU A 751 -31.19 21.10 29.46
N HIS A 752 -29.91 21.48 29.72
CA HIS A 752 -29.21 22.52 28.99
C HIS A 752 -28.94 22.20 27.52
N LEU A 753 -29.07 20.92 27.11
CA LEU A 753 -28.90 20.48 25.73
C LEU A 753 -30.21 20.24 24.97
N THR A 754 -31.37 20.57 25.64
CA THR A 754 -32.69 20.26 25.05
C THR A 754 -32.86 20.82 23.65
N ASP A 755 -32.55 22.08 23.43
CA ASP A 755 -32.72 22.76 22.13
C ASP A 755 -31.77 22.21 21.08
N ALA A 756 -30.52 21.91 21.46
CA ALA A 756 -29.53 21.30 20.58
C ALA A 756 -29.96 19.89 20.17
N CYS A 757 -30.41 19.09 21.13
CA CYS A 757 -30.88 17.71 20.84
C CYS A 757 -32.17 17.72 20.00
N LEU A 758 -33.09 18.68 20.24
CA LEU A 758 -34.29 18.86 19.43
C LEU A 758 -33.94 19.19 17.97
N THR A 759 -33.05 20.16 17.76
CA THR A 759 -32.57 20.57 16.45
C THR A 759 -31.94 19.36 15.70
N LEU A 760 -31.10 18.57 16.38
CA LEU A 760 -30.51 17.35 15.81
C LEU A 760 -31.59 16.31 15.46
N ALA A 761 -32.53 16.06 16.37
CA ALA A 761 -33.60 15.09 16.15
C ALA A 761 -34.47 15.47 14.94
N GLU A 762 -34.87 16.75 14.83
CA GLU A 762 -35.67 17.27 13.71
C GLU A 762 -34.92 17.16 12.39
N TYR A 763 -33.66 17.56 12.35
CA TYR A 763 -32.83 17.45 11.14
C TYR A 763 -32.69 15.99 10.69
N LEU A 764 -32.38 15.09 11.63
CA LEU A 764 -32.11 13.68 11.34
C LEU A 764 -33.38 12.84 11.12
N THR A 765 -34.57 13.39 11.29
CA THR A 765 -35.84 12.67 11.01
C THR A 765 -35.95 12.19 9.57
N LYS A 766 -35.37 12.94 8.64
CA LYS A 766 -35.34 12.61 7.20
C LYS A 766 -34.09 11.84 6.78
N ASP A 767 -33.16 11.58 7.70
CA ASP A 767 -31.90 10.89 7.42
C ASP A 767 -32.09 9.37 7.54
N ASP A 768 -31.63 8.63 6.55
CA ASP A 768 -31.74 7.16 6.53
C ASP A 768 -30.46 6.43 6.93
N ARG A 769 -29.37 7.16 7.26
CA ARG A 769 -28.07 6.56 7.64
C ARG A 769 -28.20 5.60 8.82
N ALA A 770 -29.01 5.93 9.83
CA ALA A 770 -29.30 5.03 10.95
C ALA A 770 -29.86 3.67 10.47
N GLY A 771 -30.82 3.70 9.55
CA GLY A 771 -31.40 2.51 8.93
C GLY A 771 -30.41 1.71 8.08
N VAL A 772 -29.52 2.41 7.37
CA VAL A 772 -28.45 1.82 6.56
C VAL A 772 -27.49 1.02 7.44
N PHE A 773 -26.96 1.64 8.51
CA PHE A 773 -26.06 0.97 9.44
C PHE A 773 -26.73 -0.23 10.15
N ARG A 774 -28.01 -0.08 10.53
CA ARG A 774 -28.78 -1.18 11.16
C ARG A 774 -28.90 -2.38 10.21
N ARG A 775 -29.24 -2.13 8.95
CA ARG A 775 -29.36 -3.21 7.94
C ARG A 775 -28.01 -3.89 7.68
N LEU A 776 -26.93 -3.11 7.56
CA LEU A 776 -25.58 -3.67 7.40
C LEU A 776 -25.18 -4.51 8.60
N ALA A 777 -25.29 -3.98 9.82
CA ALA A 777 -24.96 -4.69 11.04
C ALA A 777 -25.78 -5.99 11.22
N SER A 778 -27.06 -6.00 10.82
CA SER A 778 -27.90 -7.19 10.87
C SER A 778 -27.43 -8.28 9.92
N ARG A 779 -27.07 -7.93 8.69
CA ARG A 779 -26.51 -8.89 7.71
C ARG A 779 -25.17 -9.45 8.21
N LEU A 780 -24.27 -8.59 8.71
CA LEU A 780 -22.98 -9.01 9.24
C LEU A 780 -23.12 -9.93 10.46
N ARG A 781 -24.14 -9.72 11.33
CA ARG A 781 -24.39 -10.61 12.48
C ARG A 781 -24.79 -12.01 12.06
N VAL A 782 -25.64 -12.13 11.03
CA VAL A 782 -26.04 -13.45 10.51
C VAL A 782 -24.84 -14.18 9.96
N ASP A 783 -24.02 -13.51 9.14
CA ASP A 783 -22.80 -14.10 8.58
C ASP A 783 -21.76 -14.48 9.66
N ALA A 784 -21.58 -13.61 10.67
CA ALA A 784 -20.69 -13.89 11.80
C ALA A 784 -21.17 -15.10 12.64
N LEU A 785 -22.48 -15.33 12.76
CA LEU A 785 -23.01 -16.51 13.45
C LEU A 785 -22.63 -17.79 12.69
N HIS A 786 -22.74 -17.80 11.36
CA HIS A 786 -22.28 -18.93 10.55
C HIS A 786 -20.76 -19.14 10.68
N LEU A 787 -19.97 -18.06 10.71
CA LEU A 787 -18.53 -18.15 10.92
C LEU A 787 -18.19 -18.76 12.30
N HIS A 788 -18.87 -18.31 13.36
CA HIS A 788 -18.64 -18.88 14.70
C HIS A 788 -18.99 -20.38 14.74
N ARG A 789 -20.10 -20.79 14.12
CA ARG A 789 -20.45 -22.20 14.01
C ARG A 789 -19.41 -23.04 13.24
N LEU A 790 -18.79 -22.46 12.22
CA LEU A 790 -17.70 -23.11 11.51
C LEU A 790 -16.47 -23.25 12.40
N LEU A 791 -16.05 -22.16 13.05
CA LEU A 791 -14.87 -22.15 13.93
C LEU A 791 -15.04 -23.09 15.15
N ASP A 792 -16.27 -23.24 15.67
CA ASP A 792 -16.60 -24.18 16.77
C ASP A 792 -16.58 -25.65 16.31
N ALA A 793 -16.84 -25.92 15.01
CA ALA A 793 -16.74 -27.26 14.43
C ALA A 793 -15.28 -27.69 14.20
N ILE A 794 -14.32 -26.78 14.31
CA ILE A 794 -12.90 -27.08 14.12
C ILE A 794 -12.30 -27.64 15.40
N PRO A 795 -11.72 -28.87 15.41
CA PRO A 795 -11.07 -29.47 16.57
C PRO A 795 -9.94 -28.58 17.11
N GLY A 796 -9.86 -28.47 18.44
CA GLY A 796 -8.88 -27.60 19.14
C GLY A 796 -9.37 -26.16 19.35
N GLY A 797 -10.62 -25.86 18.96
CA GLY A 797 -11.25 -24.59 19.25
C GLY A 797 -10.47 -23.37 18.70
N ARG A 798 -10.66 -22.24 19.37
CA ARG A 798 -10.06 -20.97 18.95
C ARG A 798 -8.53 -20.87 19.17
N ASP A 799 -7.92 -21.77 19.97
CA ASP A 799 -6.57 -21.59 20.51
C ASP A 799 -5.51 -22.61 20.02
N GLY A 800 -5.85 -23.57 19.19
CA GLY A 800 -5.07 -24.81 19.01
C GLY A 800 -4.04 -24.87 17.87
N TRP A 801 -3.58 -23.74 17.24
CA TRP A 801 -2.90 -23.86 15.93
C TRP A 801 -1.45 -23.40 15.89
N GLY A 802 -0.81 -23.29 17.06
CA GLY A 802 0.65 -23.08 17.16
C GLY A 802 1.20 -21.77 16.62
N MET A 803 0.32 -20.81 16.28
CA MET A 803 0.73 -19.50 15.80
C MET A 803 0.13 -18.40 16.69
N PRO A 804 0.90 -17.34 17.01
CA PRO A 804 0.40 -16.24 17.82
C PRO A 804 -0.70 -15.50 17.04
N ILE A 805 -1.95 -15.71 17.45
CA ILE A 805 -3.08 -14.90 17.02
C ILE A 805 -3.19 -13.75 18.02
N PRO A 806 -3.47 -12.50 17.59
CA PRO A 806 -3.72 -11.41 18.51
C PRO A 806 -4.76 -11.82 19.57
N ASP A 807 -4.52 -11.51 20.85
CA ASP A 807 -5.50 -11.75 21.89
C ASP A 807 -6.77 -10.97 21.54
N ARG A 808 -7.85 -11.70 21.23
CA ARG A 808 -9.11 -11.13 20.78
C ARG A 808 -9.70 -10.17 21.81
N GLU A 809 -9.61 -10.54 23.08
CA GLU A 809 -10.18 -9.74 24.16
C GLU A 809 -9.37 -8.46 24.39
N GLU A 810 -8.05 -8.56 24.35
CA GLU A 810 -7.16 -7.39 24.46
C GLU A 810 -7.38 -6.41 23.30
N LYS A 811 -7.36 -6.90 22.04
CA LYS A 811 -7.56 -6.07 20.86
C LYS A 811 -8.94 -5.44 20.82
N ARG A 812 -9.98 -6.18 21.19
CA ARG A 812 -11.34 -5.62 21.30
C ARG A 812 -11.44 -4.53 22.37
N ARG A 813 -10.71 -4.66 23.48
CA ARG A 813 -10.68 -3.63 24.53
C ARG A 813 -10.00 -2.38 24.04
N SER A 814 -8.78 -2.46 23.51
CA SER A 814 -8.01 -1.30 22.99
C SER A 814 -8.79 -0.55 21.92
N ILE A 815 -9.24 -1.26 20.88
CA ILE A 815 -10.03 -0.66 19.80
C ILE A 815 -11.38 -0.16 20.31
N GLY A 816 -12.02 -0.87 21.23
CA GLY A 816 -13.30 -0.48 21.82
C GLY A 816 -13.22 0.84 22.59
N MET A 817 -12.16 1.08 23.36
CA MET A 817 -11.92 2.35 24.05
C MET A 817 -11.71 3.49 23.06
N LEU A 818 -10.85 3.28 22.03
CA LEU A 818 -10.63 4.27 20.97
C LEU A 818 -11.93 4.62 20.23
N GLN A 819 -12.77 3.62 19.94
CA GLN A 819 -14.06 3.83 19.28
C GLN A 819 -15.05 4.59 20.19
N ALA A 820 -15.09 4.30 21.49
CA ALA A 820 -15.93 5.02 22.43
C ALA A 820 -15.53 6.49 22.57
N LEU A 821 -14.20 6.78 22.66
CA LEU A 821 -13.68 8.14 22.67
C LEU A 821 -14.05 8.89 21.38
N ARG A 822 -13.93 8.25 20.22
CA ARG A 822 -14.34 8.84 18.94
C ARG A 822 -15.83 9.14 18.90
N LEU A 823 -16.68 8.22 19.33
CA LEU A 823 -18.12 8.43 19.39
C LEU A 823 -18.50 9.60 20.32
N ALA A 824 -17.78 9.78 21.43
CA ALA A 824 -17.96 10.94 22.31
C ALA A 824 -17.61 12.25 21.61
N LEU A 825 -16.47 12.29 20.91
CA LEU A 825 -16.02 13.47 20.16
C LEU A 825 -16.98 13.82 19.00
N LEU A 826 -17.47 12.80 18.26
CA LEU A 826 -18.46 13.02 17.20
C LEU A 826 -19.78 13.57 17.74
N GLN A 827 -20.26 13.05 18.87
CA GLN A 827 -21.45 13.59 19.55
C GLN A 827 -21.23 15.05 20.00
N HIS A 828 -20.05 15.35 20.56
CA HIS A 828 -19.67 16.69 20.93
C HIS A 828 -19.68 17.66 19.74
N MET A 829 -19.07 17.26 18.61
CA MET A 829 -19.07 18.07 17.39
C MET A 829 -20.48 18.30 16.85
N PHE A 830 -21.34 17.26 16.86
CA PHE A 830 -22.73 17.37 16.41
C PHE A 830 -23.55 18.32 17.30
N LEU A 831 -23.33 18.28 18.61
CA LEU A 831 -23.98 19.22 19.54
C LEU A 831 -23.47 20.65 19.33
N ARG A 832 -22.17 20.86 19.11
CA ARG A 832 -21.60 22.20 18.88
C ARG A 832 -22.08 22.83 17.59
N ILE A 833 -22.13 22.13 16.50
CA ILE A 833 -22.53 22.73 15.22
C ILE A 833 -23.97 23.18 15.18
N VAL A 834 -24.89 22.48 15.84
CA VAL A 834 -26.30 22.86 15.89
C VAL A 834 -26.59 24.02 16.84
N GLN A 835 -25.65 24.44 17.67
CA GLN A 835 -25.74 25.59 18.56
C GLN A 835 -25.15 26.85 17.89
N VAL A 836 -24.45 26.72 16.77
CA VAL A 836 -23.93 27.89 16.04
C VAL A 836 -25.11 28.79 15.64
N PRO A 837 -25.04 30.11 15.89
CA PRO A 837 -26.10 31.04 15.49
C PRO A 837 -26.40 31.01 13.99
N VAL A 838 -27.65 31.36 13.64
CA VAL A 838 -28.06 31.47 12.25
C VAL A 838 -27.30 32.62 11.57
N PHE A 839 -26.73 32.37 10.40
CA PHE A 839 -26.04 33.39 9.60
C PHE A 839 -26.71 33.60 8.26
N SER A 840 -26.38 34.68 7.57
CA SER A 840 -27.05 35.11 6.36
C SER A 840 -26.83 34.15 5.20
N ARG A 841 -27.90 33.85 4.45
CA ARG A 841 -27.87 33.08 3.20
C ARG A 841 -27.13 33.77 2.04
N SER A 842 -26.75 35.04 2.20
CA SER A 842 -26.02 35.81 1.18
C SER A 842 -24.61 35.25 0.90
N ASN A 843 -24.19 34.22 1.61
CA ASN A 843 -22.91 33.53 1.45
C ASN A 843 -22.97 32.25 0.56
N ASP A 844 -24.01 32.04 -0.20
CA ASP A 844 -24.26 30.86 -1.05
C ASP A 844 -24.30 29.49 -0.33
N ILE A 845 -24.09 29.46 1.00
CA ILE A 845 -24.07 28.27 1.83
C ILE A 845 -24.96 28.51 3.05
N SER A 846 -25.89 27.58 3.28
CA SER A 846 -26.79 27.63 4.45
C SER A 846 -26.16 27.04 5.70
N ARG A 847 -26.73 27.32 6.88
CA ARG A 847 -26.36 26.66 8.14
C ARG A 847 -26.52 25.14 8.03
N GLU A 848 -27.57 24.70 7.37
CA GLU A 848 -27.86 23.27 7.15
C GLU A 848 -26.78 22.60 6.30
N ASP A 849 -26.22 23.30 5.32
CA ASP A 849 -25.09 22.79 4.52
C ASP A 849 -23.83 22.64 5.38
N VAL A 850 -23.54 23.60 6.27
CA VAL A 850 -22.40 23.50 7.19
C VAL A 850 -22.63 22.40 8.23
N MET A 851 -23.85 22.22 8.74
CA MET A 851 -24.20 21.10 9.59
C MET A 851 -23.93 19.76 8.89
N GLU A 852 -24.35 19.60 7.62
CA GLU A 852 -24.09 18.39 6.87
C GLU A 852 -22.60 18.17 6.58
N MET A 853 -21.82 19.25 6.38
CA MET A 853 -20.36 19.14 6.29
C MET A 853 -19.76 18.55 7.58
N VAL A 854 -20.24 18.95 8.75
CA VAL A 854 -19.77 18.38 10.04
C VAL A 854 -20.25 16.93 10.20
N PHE A 855 -21.49 16.60 9.85
CA PHE A 855 -22.03 15.24 9.95
C PHE A 855 -21.34 14.26 8.99
N THR A 856 -20.78 14.73 7.87
CA THR A 856 -19.98 13.97 6.92
C THR A 856 -18.46 14.14 7.15
N LEU A 857 -18.06 14.80 8.24
CA LEU A 857 -16.65 15.05 8.63
C LEU A 857 -15.83 15.79 7.54
N ARG A 858 -16.47 16.69 6.81
CA ARG A 858 -15.81 17.67 5.95
C ARG A 858 -15.47 18.92 6.77
N ILE A 859 -14.68 18.71 7.82
CA ILE A 859 -14.48 19.72 8.87
C ILE A 859 -13.71 20.92 8.34
N ASP A 860 -12.69 20.76 7.53
CA ASP A 860 -11.92 21.87 6.96
C ASP A 860 -12.82 22.80 6.13
N ASP A 861 -13.73 22.21 5.31
CA ASP A 861 -14.71 22.96 4.54
C ASP A 861 -15.69 23.71 5.48
N ALA A 862 -16.19 23.01 6.50
CA ALA A 862 -17.11 23.60 7.48
C ALA A 862 -16.45 24.76 8.25
N LEU A 863 -15.21 24.55 8.74
CA LEU A 863 -14.45 25.57 9.47
C LEU A 863 -14.14 26.79 8.58
N ALA A 864 -13.80 26.58 7.31
CA ALA A 864 -13.57 27.67 6.36
C ALA A 864 -14.83 28.54 6.20
N GLN A 865 -16.02 27.92 6.09
CA GLN A 865 -17.28 28.64 5.98
C GLN A 865 -17.66 29.34 7.29
N LEU A 866 -17.49 28.67 8.43
CA LEU A 866 -17.78 29.27 9.76
C LEU A 866 -16.87 30.46 10.03
N ARG A 867 -15.56 30.35 9.74
CA ARG A 867 -14.63 31.49 9.90
C ARG A 867 -14.95 32.66 8.98
N ARG A 868 -15.49 32.39 7.81
CA ARG A 868 -15.95 33.42 6.89
C ARG A 868 -17.26 34.09 7.38
N ALA A 869 -18.18 33.29 7.94
CA ALA A 869 -19.43 33.81 8.51
C ALA A 869 -19.23 34.58 9.82
N PHE A 870 -18.23 34.18 10.63
CA PHE A 870 -17.93 34.72 11.94
C PHE A 870 -16.47 35.20 12.03
N PRO A 871 -16.08 36.26 11.34
CA PRO A 871 -14.72 36.79 11.36
C PRO A 871 -14.35 37.39 12.72
N THR A 872 -13.08 37.23 13.13
CA THR A 872 -12.55 37.73 14.42
C THR A 872 -11.42 38.73 14.26
N ASN A 873 -10.84 38.84 13.08
CA ASN A 873 -9.72 39.75 12.82
C ASN A 873 -10.25 41.09 12.35
N PHE A 874 -10.31 42.05 13.28
CA PHE A 874 -10.55 43.42 12.95
C PHE A 874 -9.35 44.26 13.39
N PRO A 875 -8.90 45.24 12.57
CA PRO A 875 -7.89 46.17 12.98
C PRO A 875 -8.38 46.96 14.20
N SER A 876 -7.46 47.36 15.09
CA SER A 876 -7.73 48.29 16.16
C SER A 876 -8.04 49.70 15.59
N ILE A 877 -8.82 50.51 16.31
CA ILE A 877 -8.99 51.90 15.94
C ILE A 877 -7.63 52.63 15.87
N ASP A 878 -6.71 52.24 16.74
CA ASP A 878 -5.36 52.79 16.81
C ASP A 878 -4.47 52.40 15.61
N ASP A 879 -4.82 51.40 14.82
CA ASP A 879 -4.14 51.06 13.58
C ASP A 879 -4.43 52.05 12.43
N TYR A 880 -5.43 52.92 12.63
CA TYR A 880 -5.79 53.91 11.63
C TYR A 880 -5.33 55.32 12.13
N ALA A 881 -4.55 56.01 11.30
CA ALA A 881 -4.18 57.42 11.55
C ALA A 881 -5.32 58.35 11.12
N ILE A 882 -6.44 58.36 11.92
CA ILE A 882 -7.61 59.19 11.69
C ILE A 882 -7.66 60.25 12.78
N ASP A 883 -7.63 61.53 12.40
CA ASP A 883 -7.64 62.66 13.29
C ASP A 883 -9.01 62.95 13.94
N GLU A 884 -10.10 62.38 13.37
CA GLU A 884 -11.44 62.56 13.92
C GLU A 884 -11.58 61.79 15.23
N PRO A 885 -11.99 62.44 16.33
CA PRO A 885 -12.13 61.77 17.61
C PRO A 885 -13.29 60.78 17.56
N SER A 886 -13.11 59.60 18.17
CA SER A 886 -14.12 58.54 18.28
C SER A 886 -14.24 58.08 19.72
N ASP A 887 -15.47 58.06 20.23
CA ASP A 887 -15.83 57.42 21.50
C ASP A 887 -16.24 55.95 21.31
N TYR A 888 -16.04 55.37 20.10
CA TYR A 888 -16.36 53.97 19.85
C TYR A 888 -15.43 53.09 20.69
N PRO A 889 -15.96 52.18 21.46
CA PRO A 889 -15.13 51.35 22.35
C PRO A 889 -14.18 50.50 21.55
N ASP A 890 -12.87 50.67 21.79
CA ASP A 890 -11.80 49.88 21.19
C ASP A 890 -11.35 48.74 22.09
N GLY A 891 -12.18 48.20 22.87
CA GLY A 891 -11.95 47.03 23.73
C GLY A 891 -13.20 46.21 23.89
N GLY A 892 -13.03 44.89 24.06
CA GLY A 892 -14.11 43.96 24.26
C GLY A 892 -14.41 43.08 23.04
N ASP A 893 -15.46 42.31 23.16
CA ASP A 893 -15.88 41.33 22.11
C ASP A 893 -16.54 42.10 20.95
N ARG A 894 -15.72 42.60 20.01
CA ARG A 894 -16.16 43.34 18.80
C ARG A 894 -16.50 42.47 17.62
N GLY A 895 -16.35 41.20 17.76
CA GLY A 895 -16.58 40.26 16.68
C GLY A 895 -17.32 39.04 17.14
N TYR A 896 -16.90 37.98 16.61
CA TYR A 896 -17.50 36.69 16.90
C TYR A 896 -16.55 35.79 17.72
N GLU A 897 -15.73 36.39 18.59
CA GLU A 897 -14.75 35.67 19.41
C GLU A 897 -15.41 34.63 20.33
N ALA A 898 -16.54 34.97 20.95
CA ALA A 898 -17.31 34.04 21.76
C ALA A 898 -17.82 32.85 20.93
N ILE A 899 -18.33 33.09 19.69
CA ILE A 899 -18.78 32.02 18.78
C ILE A 899 -17.61 31.15 18.39
N ARG A 900 -16.47 31.74 18.08
CA ARG A 900 -15.27 31.02 17.72
C ARG A 900 -14.79 30.13 18.87
N ARG A 901 -14.64 30.69 20.07
CA ARG A 901 -14.18 29.96 21.26
C ARG A 901 -15.15 28.85 21.69
N ASP A 902 -16.46 29.15 21.67
CA ASP A 902 -17.46 28.25 22.26
C ASP A 902 -17.95 27.16 21.29
N TYR A 903 -17.80 27.34 19.93
CA TYR A 903 -18.31 26.42 18.94
C TYR A 903 -17.24 25.98 17.88
N ILE A 904 -16.51 26.95 17.31
CA ILE A 904 -15.62 26.64 16.15
C ILE A 904 -14.36 25.92 16.63
N GLU A 905 -13.66 26.48 17.61
CA GLU A 905 -12.42 25.87 18.14
C GLU A 905 -12.64 24.48 18.77
N PRO A 906 -13.72 24.26 19.56
CA PRO A 906 -14.02 22.92 20.05
C PRO A 906 -14.26 21.87 18.94
N ILE A 907 -14.90 22.23 17.83
CA ILE A 907 -15.07 21.34 16.67
C ILE A 907 -13.71 20.99 16.06
N GLU A 908 -12.85 21.99 15.86
CA GLU A 908 -11.51 21.81 15.32
C GLU A 908 -10.64 20.89 16.20
N GLN A 909 -10.61 21.16 17.51
CA GLN A 909 -9.86 20.36 18.48
C GLN A 909 -10.39 18.92 18.57
N ALA A 910 -11.70 18.75 18.62
CA ALA A 910 -12.32 17.42 18.65
C ALA A 910 -11.99 16.63 17.37
N TYR A 911 -12.00 17.28 16.20
CA TYR A 911 -11.66 16.61 14.93
C TYR A 911 -10.19 16.22 14.88
N ALA A 912 -9.28 17.04 15.36
CA ALA A 912 -7.86 16.67 15.46
C ALA A 912 -7.68 15.37 16.28
N LEU A 913 -8.41 15.23 17.39
CA LEU A 913 -8.41 14.00 18.19
C LEU A 913 -9.06 12.81 17.45
N VAL A 914 -10.11 13.03 16.68
CA VAL A 914 -10.72 11.98 15.82
C VAL A 914 -9.70 11.42 14.83
N LEU A 915 -8.90 12.27 14.21
CA LEU A 915 -7.85 11.84 13.27
C LEU A 915 -6.70 11.09 13.97
N ARG A 916 -6.33 11.50 15.18
CA ARG A 916 -5.34 10.78 16.00
C ARG A 916 -5.85 9.40 16.40
N ILE A 917 -7.10 9.28 16.81
CA ILE A 917 -7.76 7.99 17.08
C ILE A 917 -7.73 7.10 15.83
N SER A 918 -7.90 7.68 14.64
CA SER A 918 -7.81 6.92 13.39
C SER A 918 -6.41 6.33 13.16
N THR A 919 -5.36 7.07 13.51
CA THR A 919 -3.97 6.56 13.47
C THR A 919 -3.78 5.43 14.49
N ALA A 920 -4.26 5.59 15.72
CA ALA A 920 -4.15 4.58 16.76
C ALA A 920 -4.87 3.27 16.37
N ILE A 921 -6.09 3.34 15.82
CA ILE A 921 -6.82 2.17 15.33
C ILE A 921 -6.04 1.46 14.20
N ALA A 922 -5.50 2.20 13.22
CA ALA A 922 -4.73 1.60 12.15
C ALA A 922 -3.45 0.90 12.66
N ASN A 923 -2.82 1.43 13.71
CA ASN A 923 -1.68 0.79 14.37
C ASN A 923 -2.07 -0.52 15.05
N GLU A 924 -3.25 -0.61 15.66
CA GLU A 924 -3.78 -1.86 16.21
C GLU A 924 -4.05 -2.93 15.12
N PHE A 925 -4.43 -2.52 13.91
CA PHE A 925 -4.50 -3.39 12.73
C PHE A 925 -3.10 -3.75 12.17
N GLY A 926 -2.08 -3.01 12.57
CA GLY A 926 -0.69 -3.24 12.19
C GLY A 926 -0.30 -2.79 10.80
N ALA A 927 -1.17 -2.10 10.07
CA ALA A 927 -0.93 -1.40 8.80
C ALA A 927 -2.17 -0.58 8.40
N HIS A 928 -1.96 0.46 7.61
CA HIS A 928 -3.01 1.33 7.11
C HIS A 928 -3.68 0.76 5.84
N GLY A 929 -5.00 0.82 5.79
CA GLY A 929 -5.81 0.59 4.58
C GLY A 929 -6.05 -0.84 4.10
#